data_172f21e3b6a93e32e8af3729514cf008
#
_entry.id   172f21e3b6a93e32e8af3729514cf008
#
_cell.length_a   1.000
_cell.length_b   1.000
_cell.length_c   1.000
_cell.angle_alpha   90.00
_cell.angle_beta   90.00
_cell.angle_gamma   90.00
#
_symmetry.space_group_name_H-M   'P 1'
#
loop_
_entity.id
_entity.type
_entity.pdbx_description
1 polymer ?
#
loop_
_entity_poly.entity_id
_entity_poly.type
_entity_poly.pdbx_seq_one_letter_code
_entity_poly.pdbx_strand_id
1 'polypeptide(L)'
;MTPHCASPLVRFARATARLAAVALGLGLSLAAPAQDSNSGDCAANTNGDEDCVLHGETLDIQPTFTLDWAPLAAVPESLRDRECLICAGRYIDPLAEQDGGSSPEDSDIDARADRSRIQGSDIQLDGRVNAVQGYRQMRSDQVKINREDESATLLGNVTIREPGVLLLGESARIYSRSGEAEIHDTEFTLHREHMRGTADMLERDSDGLIHVHRGTLTYCPPGEHDWVVLSRSMEVDLEEGLATAHHATLELEGVPVFYTPWLRLPLDDRRRTGLLWPDFGNDSSGGLDISVPVYFNLAPNYDALYAPRYIEERGLDHELQLRYLNPLVGEWLAGGAFLPNDEKYRDQVPEGESSDRWLGILRQNGLFQERWRSVIDYSEASDVDYMRDLQTTNLDSQRRTSLLQLASLDYLGDNWLTTLRAQQFQSLADDIEKDYEELPQLTSQYRSDGTPFEIEPILLAQYSNFGAQEDVVTGQRLYGEAGMSYPMLWRFGSLQPTLKYRQVDYALSDATQFSDERPITDDSPAAGAPLFNLDGRLIFERDTSVAGKDLYQTLEPRLYYLYSEEENQDDQPVFDSAELTFTYYQLFRETRFSGHDRLDDANQISAGVTSRYVDESTGRDLASASIGQIYYFEDRNVRLLNEGPPIQETSSEIAGDLVFTPSSHLGLRTSMVWDPHKTNLNAGFVEGSYRTDDGGIFNLGYAYRRSATTVITQPQTEEASASGYLPLDNNWSIFAAMNYSIEDNLSVEDMVGVEYDTCCWTVRMLQLRYYNNVSGQIPDFSNPDLERETTVQFQFLLKGMGGFGNRITNIMQNMIRGFDGRDY
;
A
#
# COMPACT_ATOMS: atom_id res chain seq x y z
N MET A 1 -10.44 -4.44 -1.99
CA MET A 1 -10.17 -3.75 -3.26
C MET A 1 -10.31 -2.28 -2.96
N THR A 2 -9.23 -1.64 -2.57
CA THR A 2 -9.14 -0.19 -2.40
C THR A 2 -8.82 0.41 -3.78
N PRO A 3 -9.43 1.53 -4.17
CA PRO A 3 -9.04 2.18 -5.41
C PRO A 3 -7.60 2.69 -5.26
N HIS A 4 -6.69 2.20 -6.10
CA HIS A 4 -5.35 2.73 -6.21
C HIS A 4 -5.45 4.22 -6.56
N CYS A 5 -4.94 5.08 -5.71
CA CYS A 5 -4.74 6.49 -6.01
C CYS A 5 -3.77 6.60 -7.18
N ALA A 6 -4.22 7.20 -8.26
CA ALA A 6 -3.37 7.52 -9.39
C ALA A 6 -2.27 8.50 -8.94
N SER A 7 -1.06 8.36 -9.49
CA SER A 7 0.04 9.26 -9.19
C SER A 7 -0.34 10.74 -9.48
N PRO A 8 0.26 11.72 -8.84
CA PRO A 8 0.00 13.15 -9.08
C PRO A 8 0.12 13.57 -10.55
N LEU A 9 1.07 12.99 -11.29
CA LEU A 9 1.23 13.17 -12.74
C LEU A 9 0.01 12.70 -13.54
N VAL A 10 -0.63 11.63 -13.10
CA VAL A 10 -1.85 11.10 -13.71
C VAL A 10 -3.05 12.04 -13.44
N ARG A 11 -3.09 12.69 -12.27
CA ARG A 11 -4.11 13.71 -11.97
C ARG A 11 -3.95 14.94 -12.86
N PHE A 12 -2.71 15.42 -13.02
CA PHE A 12 -2.39 16.53 -13.92
C PHE A 12 -2.85 16.24 -15.35
N ALA A 13 -2.56 15.05 -15.84
CA ALA A 13 -2.93 14.60 -17.17
C ALA A 13 -4.44 14.49 -17.38
N ARG A 14 -5.18 13.98 -16.41
CA ARG A 14 -6.65 13.93 -16.46
C ARG A 14 -7.27 15.32 -16.47
N ALA A 15 -6.64 16.27 -15.80
CA ALA A 15 -7.07 17.63 -15.72
C ALA A 15 -7.02 18.35 -17.07
N THR A 16 -5.88 18.25 -17.75
CA THR A 16 -5.72 18.84 -19.10
C THR A 16 -6.61 18.14 -20.13
N ALA A 17 -6.83 16.82 -20.01
CA ALA A 17 -7.73 16.06 -20.87
C ALA A 17 -9.19 16.53 -20.74
N ARG A 18 -9.64 16.91 -19.53
CA ARG A 18 -11.00 17.43 -19.32
C ARG A 18 -11.19 18.84 -19.85
N LEU A 19 -10.20 19.72 -19.67
CA LEU A 19 -10.20 21.02 -20.33
C LEU A 19 -10.38 20.90 -21.84
N ALA A 20 -9.67 19.95 -22.41
CA ALA A 20 -9.71 19.64 -23.79
C ALA A 20 -11.06 19.04 -24.23
N ALA A 21 -11.67 18.14 -23.43
CA ALA A 21 -12.98 17.57 -23.71
C ALA A 21 -14.10 18.63 -23.73
N VAL A 22 -14.01 19.64 -22.84
CA VAL A 22 -14.97 20.76 -22.86
C VAL A 22 -14.82 21.60 -24.12
N ALA A 23 -13.59 21.87 -24.57
CA ALA A 23 -13.37 22.54 -25.85
C ALA A 23 -13.78 21.67 -27.04
N LEU A 24 -13.72 20.33 -26.93
CA LEU A 24 -14.13 19.39 -27.96
C LEU A 24 -15.65 19.28 -28.12
N GLY A 25 -16.41 19.34 -27.03
CA GLY A 25 -17.86 19.22 -27.07
C GLY A 25 -18.61 20.44 -27.58
N LEU A 26 -17.92 21.54 -27.95
CA LEU A 26 -18.51 22.71 -28.54
C LEU A 26 -18.91 22.59 -30.04
N GLY A 27 -18.84 21.35 -30.60
CA GLY A 27 -19.41 21.03 -31.89
C GLY A 27 -20.94 21.06 -31.78
N LEU A 28 -21.54 22.26 -31.88
CA LEU A 28 -22.97 22.49 -31.91
C LEU A 28 -23.57 21.87 -33.18
N SER A 29 -24.37 20.82 -33.06
CA SER A 29 -25.29 20.50 -34.14
C SER A 29 -26.42 21.54 -34.18
N LEU A 30 -26.28 22.56 -35.01
CA LEU A 30 -27.27 23.62 -35.22
C LEU A 30 -28.52 23.16 -36.02
N ALA A 31 -28.85 21.88 -36.00
CA ALA A 31 -29.98 21.30 -36.71
C ALA A 31 -31.09 20.89 -35.72
N ALA A 32 -31.73 21.85 -35.08
CA ALA A 32 -33.05 21.64 -34.51
C ALA A 32 -34.01 22.75 -35.01
N PRO A 33 -35.19 22.42 -35.54
CA PRO A 33 -36.22 23.42 -35.76
C PRO A 33 -36.68 23.93 -34.38
N ALA A 34 -36.73 25.27 -34.27
CA ALA A 34 -37.36 25.91 -33.14
C ALA A 34 -38.82 25.40 -33.06
N GLN A 35 -39.12 24.57 -32.03
CA GLN A 35 -40.53 24.32 -31.71
C GLN A 35 -41.04 25.51 -30.93
N ASP A 36 -41.98 26.22 -31.56
CA ASP A 36 -42.83 27.26 -30.94
C ASP A 36 -43.58 26.64 -29.74
N SER A 37 -43.14 26.97 -28.57
CA SER A 37 -43.92 26.82 -27.35
C SER A 37 -43.66 28.01 -26.44
N ASN A 38 -44.10 29.18 -26.82
CA ASN A 38 -44.73 30.21 -26.02
C ASN A 38 -44.89 31.47 -26.86
N SER A 39 -46.08 32.01 -26.92
CA SER A 39 -46.44 33.21 -27.63
C SER A 39 -45.74 34.45 -27.07
N GLY A 40 -44.52 34.71 -27.54
CA GLY A 40 -43.88 36.00 -27.40
C GLY A 40 -44.37 36.92 -28.51
N ASP A 41 -44.79 38.13 -28.21
CA ASP A 41 -45.19 39.10 -29.19
C ASP A 41 -44.00 39.52 -30.07
N CYS A 42 -44.01 39.06 -31.32
CA CYS A 42 -43.04 39.47 -32.32
C CYS A 42 -43.66 40.68 -33.11
N ALA A 43 -43.03 41.86 -33.05
CA ALA A 43 -43.42 43.02 -33.85
C ALA A 43 -42.42 43.22 -34.97
N ALA A 44 -42.92 43.21 -36.22
CA ALA A 44 -42.11 43.55 -37.38
C ALA A 44 -41.83 45.05 -37.43
N ASN A 45 -40.53 45.39 -37.49
CA ASN A 45 -40.06 46.75 -37.71
C ASN A 45 -40.19 47.14 -39.19
N THR A 46 -40.24 48.43 -39.53
CA THR A 46 -40.39 49.01 -40.92
C THR A 46 -39.26 48.62 -41.86
N ASN A 47 -38.21 47.92 -41.41
CA ASN A 47 -37.08 47.38 -42.21
C ASN A 47 -37.15 45.89 -42.47
N GLY A 48 -38.19 45.19 -42.00
CA GLY A 48 -38.32 43.76 -42.22
C GLY A 48 -37.55 42.86 -41.21
N ASP A 49 -37.01 43.46 -40.15
CA ASP A 49 -36.39 42.70 -39.07
C ASP A 49 -37.42 42.32 -37.98
N GLU A 50 -37.49 41.09 -37.55
CA GLU A 50 -38.36 40.63 -36.43
C GLU A 50 -37.61 40.75 -35.12
N ASP A 51 -38.02 41.69 -34.24
CA ASP A 51 -37.56 41.78 -32.87
C ASP A 51 -38.50 40.96 -31.96
N CYS A 52 -38.05 39.85 -31.43
CA CYS A 52 -38.78 39.04 -30.49
C CYS A 52 -38.31 39.24 -29.04
N VAL A 53 -39.23 39.60 -28.12
CA VAL A 53 -38.94 39.69 -26.70
C VAL A 53 -39.46 38.40 -26.04
N LEU A 54 -38.57 37.59 -25.62
CA LEU A 54 -38.86 36.35 -24.90
C LEU A 54 -38.98 36.69 -23.39
N HIS A 55 -40.18 36.56 -22.83
CA HIS A 55 -40.41 36.60 -21.38
C HIS A 55 -40.39 35.16 -20.86
N GLY A 56 -39.27 34.70 -20.31
CA GLY A 56 -39.14 33.38 -19.72
C GLY A 56 -38.56 33.44 -18.30
N GLU A 57 -38.90 32.52 -17.48
CA GLU A 57 -38.21 32.29 -16.21
C GLU A 57 -36.71 32.10 -16.45
N THR A 58 -35.88 32.77 -15.66
CA THR A 58 -34.40 32.62 -15.72
C THR A 58 -34.01 31.19 -15.39
N LEU A 59 -33.24 30.56 -16.25
CA LEU A 59 -32.50 29.33 -15.89
C LEU A 59 -31.58 29.69 -14.72
N ASP A 60 -31.81 29.06 -13.57
CA ASP A 60 -31.09 29.37 -12.35
C ASP A 60 -29.73 28.64 -12.39
N ILE A 61 -28.78 29.20 -13.14
CA ILE A 61 -27.38 28.78 -13.09
C ILE A 61 -26.77 29.46 -11.88
N GLN A 62 -26.57 28.74 -10.80
CA GLN A 62 -26.03 29.32 -9.57
C GLN A 62 -24.48 29.25 -9.55
N PRO A 63 -23.77 30.30 -9.88
CA PRO A 63 -22.39 30.46 -9.42
C PRO A 63 -22.42 31.17 -8.06
N THR A 64 -22.19 30.41 -7.01
CA THR A 64 -22.20 30.98 -5.66
C THR A 64 -20.87 31.61 -5.26
N PHE A 65 -19.77 31.23 -5.93
CA PHE A 65 -18.41 31.68 -5.55
C PHE A 65 -17.53 31.89 -6.80
N THR A 66 -16.53 32.79 -6.68
CA THR A 66 -15.51 32.97 -7.73
C THR A 66 -14.76 31.63 -7.97
N LEU A 67 -14.71 31.20 -9.23
CA LEU A 67 -14.11 29.90 -9.63
C LEU A 67 -14.67 28.68 -8.89
N ASP A 68 -15.90 28.78 -8.36
CA ASP A 68 -16.52 27.71 -7.53
C ASP A 68 -15.75 27.33 -6.26
N TRP A 69 -14.87 28.19 -5.78
CA TRP A 69 -14.17 28.05 -4.52
C TRP A 69 -15.05 28.47 -3.34
N ALA A 70 -15.48 27.49 -2.55
CA ALA A 70 -16.26 27.73 -1.33
C ALA A 70 -15.32 27.91 -0.14
N PRO A 71 -15.37 29.07 0.57
CA PRO A 71 -14.63 29.24 1.82
C PRO A 71 -15.13 28.25 2.88
N LEU A 72 -14.28 27.86 3.83
CA LEU A 72 -14.55 26.82 4.82
C LEU A 72 -15.90 26.97 5.54
N ALA A 73 -16.30 28.21 5.83
CA ALA A 73 -17.59 28.49 6.48
C ALA A 73 -18.80 28.07 5.63
N ALA A 74 -18.66 28.02 4.31
CA ALA A 74 -19.71 27.67 3.36
C ALA A 74 -19.63 26.19 2.92
N VAL A 75 -18.56 25.49 3.23
CA VAL A 75 -18.43 24.05 2.95
C VAL A 75 -19.35 23.25 3.87
N PRO A 76 -20.26 22.39 3.35
CA PRO A 76 -21.07 21.49 4.17
C PRO A 76 -20.22 20.61 5.09
N GLU A 77 -20.67 20.37 6.30
CA GLU A 77 -19.93 19.59 7.31
C GLU A 77 -19.58 18.17 6.82
N SER A 78 -20.45 17.56 6.04
CA SER A 78 -20.24 16.24 5.44
C SER A 78 -19.12 16.19 4.38
N LEU A 79 -18.70 17.35 3.87
CA LEU A 79 -17.64 17.48 2.87
C LEU A 79 -16.37 18.10 3.45
N ARG A 80 -16.33 18.39 4.77
CA ARG A 80 -15.13 18.93 5.43
C ARG A 80 -14.19 17.79 5.78
N ASP A 81 -12.97 17.91 5.34
CA ASP A 81 -11.84 17.09 5.71
C ASP A 81 -10.63 17.97 6.11
N ARG A 82 -9.51 17.37 6.42
CA ARG A 82 -8.31 18.11 6.83
C ARG A 82 -7.80 19.05 5.72
N GLU A 83 -7.92 18.65 4.48
CA GLU A 83 -7.50 19.47 3.34
C GLU A 83 -8.29 20.76 3.27
N CYS A 84 -9.60 20.70 3.53
CA CYS A 84 -10.45 21.89 3.63
C CYS A 84 -10.00 22.86 4.72
N LEU A 85 -9.48 22.35 5.85
CA LEU A 85 -8.96 23.19 6.95
C LEU A 85 -7.65 23.87 6.54
N ILE A 86 -6.74 23.13 5.93
CA ILE A 86 -5.44 23.65 5.45
C ILE A 86 -5.67 24.71 4.35
N CYS A 87 -6.56 24.43 3.39
CA CYS A 87 -6.84 25.30 2.26
C CYS A 87 -7.82 26.44 2.59
N ALA A 88 -8.37 26.49 3.81
CA ALA A 88 -9.44 27.42 4.20
C ALA A 88 -10.71 27.35 3.32
N GLY A 89 -10.92 26.25 2.60
CA GLY A 89 -12.03 26.03 1.69
C GLY A 89 -11.79 24.88 0.72
N ARG A 90 -12.69 24.72 -0.24
CA ARG A 90 -12.52 23.75 -1.34
C ARG A 90 -13.33 24.15 -2.57
N TYR A 91 -13.01 23.56 -3.72
CA TYR A 91 -13.85 23.65 -4.90
C TYR A 91 -15.14 22.83 -4.72
N ILE A 92 -16.27 23.43 -5.03
CA ILE A 92 -17.58 22.76 -5.05
C ILE A 92 -18.11 22.83 -6.47
N ASP A 93 -18.19 21.67 -7.12
CA ASP A 93 -18.79 21.56 -8.45
C ASP A 93 -20.31 21.60 -8.34
N PRO A 94 -20.99 22.66 -8.90
CA PRO A 94 -22.45 22.75 -8.87
C PRO A 94 -23.13 21.66 -9.70
N LEU A 95 -22.41 20.99 -10.61
CA LEU A 95 -22.92 19.95 -11.49
C LEU A 95 -22.49 18.54 -11.07
N ALA A 96 -21.92 18.35 -9.89
CA ALA A 96 -21.41 17.06 -9.43
C ALA A 96 -22.47 15.94 -9.44
N GLU A 97 -23.73 16.27 -9.14
CA GLU A 97 -24.86 15.32 -9.16
C GLU A 97 -25.34 14.99 -10.59
N GLN A 98 -24.96 15.80 -11.58
CA GLN A 98 -25.33 15.58 -12.98
C GLN A 98 -24.27 14.78 -13.76
N ASP A 99 -23.23 14.33 -13.11
CA ASP A 99 -22.23 13.43 -13.69
C ASP A 99 -22.91 12.10 -14.08
N GLY A 100 -23.06 11.87 -15.39
CA GLY A 100 -23.86 10.77 -15.95
C GLY A 100 -25.25 11.17 -16.47
N GLY A 101 -25.58 12.46 -16.51
CA GLY A 101 -26.76 13.01 -17.17
C GLY A 101 -26.70 12.85 -18.71
N SER A 102 -27.73 13.39 -19.40
CA SER A 102 -27.79 13.34 -20.87
C SER A 102 -26.57 14.01 -21.50
N SER A 103 -25.89 13.32 -22.42
CA SER A 103 -24.75 13.88 -23.14
C SER A 103 -25.16 15.14 -23.93
N PRO A 104 -24.31 16.16 -23.99
CA PRO A 104 -24.56 17.32 -24.88
C PRO A 104 -24.76 16.93 -26.37
N GLU A 105 -24.07 15.90 -26.83
CA GLU A 105 -24.17 15.42 -28.23
C GLU A 105 -25.55 14.81 -28.55
N ASP A 106 -26.21 14.23 -27.54
CA ASP A 106 -27.53 13.59 -27.68
C ASP A 106 -28.68 14.51 -27.22
N SER A 107 -28.39 15.77 -26.93
CA SER A 107 -29.36 16.70 -26.32
C SER A 107 -29.59 17.93 -27.17
N ASP A 108 -30.84 18.40 -27.23
CA ASP A 108 -31.20 19.70 -27.83
C ASP A 108 -30.64 20.87 -27.00
N ILE A 109 -30.42 22.00 -27.65
CA ILE A 109 -30.00 23.25 -27.00
C ILE A 109 -31.24 24.05 -26.60
N ASP A 110 -31.43 24.29 -25.31
CA ASP A 110 -32.39 25.26 -24.78
C ASP A 110 -31.65 26.58 -24.46
N ALA A 111 -31.93 27.66 -25.17
CA ALA A 111 -31.29 28.94 -24.98
C ALA A 111 -32.33 30.03 -24.67
N ARG A 112 -32.03 30.87 -23.68
CA ARG A 112 -32.87 31.99 -23.22
C ARG A 112 -32.05 33.28 -23.17
N ALA A 113 -32.65 34.35 -23.58
CA ALA A 113 -32.06 35.70 -23.59
C ALA A 113 -33.11 36.76 -23.31
N ASP A 114 -32.68 37.95 -22.91
CA ASP A 114 -33.61 39.07 -22.70
C ASP A 114 -34.23 39.56 -24.00
N ARG A 115 -33.50 39.45 -25.11
CA ARG A 115 -33.94 39.82 -26.47
C ARG A 115 -33.32 38.88 -27.50
N SER A 116 -34.10 38.63 -28.56
CA SER A 116 -33.61 37.93 -29.74
C SER A 116 -33.91 38.73 -31.00
N ARG A 117 -32.97 38.70 -31.96
CA ARG A 117 -33.14 39.31 -33.27
C ARG A 117 -32.71 38.29 -34.31
N ILE A 118 -33.53 38.10 -35.30
CA ILE A 118 -33.25 37.19 -36.43
C ILE A 118 -33.21 38.05 -37.70
N GLN A 119 -32.08 38.04 -38.41
CA GLN A 119 -31.89 38.77 -39.63
C GLN A 119 -31.21 37.88 -40.69
N GLY A 120 -31.99 37.27 -41.55
CA GLY A 120 -31.53 36.32 -42.55
C GLY A 120 -30.96 35.06 -41.90
N SER A 121 -29.66 34.80 -42.13
CA SER A 121 -28.93 33.68 -41.53
C SER A 121 -28.44 33.97 -40.10
N ASP A 122 -28.46 35.23 -39.65
CA ASP A 122 -27.91 35.64 -38.39
C ASP A 122 -28.98 35.65 -37.29
N ILE A 123 -28.67 35.05 -36.15
CA ILE A 123 -29.43 35.11 -34.91
C ILE A 123 -28.58 35.83 -33.88
N GLN A 124 -29.10 36.88 -33.29
CA GLN A 124 -28.48 37.58 -32.18
C GLN A 124 -29.35 37.44 -30.93
N LEU A 125 -28.74 37.00 -29.88
CA LEU A 125 -29.31 36.91 -28.55
C LEU A 125 -28.60 37.94 -27.67
N ASP A 126 -29.33 38.82 -27.03
CA ASP A 126 -28.79 39.93 -26.23
C ASP A 126 -29.35 39.88 -24.79
N GLY A 127 -28.44 40.09 -23.84
CA GLY A 127 -28.74 40.23 -22.42
C GLY A 127 -28.95 38.90 -21.73
N ARG A 128 -28.13 38.62 -20.73
CA ARG A 128 -28.19 37.44 -19.85
C ARG A 128 -28.47 36.12 -20.60
N VAL A 129 -27.73 35.86 -21.66
CA VAL A 129 -27.91 34.64 -22.44
C VAL A 129 -27.52 33.44 -21.60
N ASN A 130 -28.43 32.48 -21.43
CA ASN A 130 -28.21 31.23 -20.79
C ASN A 130 -28.62 30.12 -21.77
N ALA A 131 -27.72 29.15 -21.97
CA ALA A 131 -28.00 27.99 -22.80
C ALA A 131 -27.62 26.71 -22.03
N VAL A 132 -28.44 25.68 -22.18
CA VAL A 132 -28.22 24.35 -21.59
C VAL A 132 -28.34 23.33 -22.71
N GLN A 133 -27.38 22.40 -22.72
CA GLN A 133 -27.35 21.28 -23.65
C GLN A 133 -26.93 20.01 -22.89
N GLY A 134 -27.87 19.15 -22.58
CA GLY A 134 -27.60 18.04 -21.69
C GLY A 134 -27.10 18.55 -20.33
N TYR A 135 -25.93 18.06 -19.88
CA TYR A 135 -25.29 18.52 -18.66
C TYR A 135 -24.47 19.81 -18.84
N ARG A 136 -24.23 20.27 -20.10
CA ARG A 136 -23.45 21.49 -20.38
C ARG A 136 -24.28 22.72 -20.15
N GLN A 137 -23.72 23.70 -19.46
CA GLN A 137 -24.31 25.00 -19.22
C GLN A 137 -23.41 26.12 -19.77
N MET A 138 -23.99 27.06 -20.48
CA MET A 138 -23.28 28.19 -21.08
C MET A 138 -23.99 29.51 -20.71
N ARG A 139 -23.20 30.53 -20.44
CA ARG A 139 -23.69 31.89 -20.15
C ARG A 139 -22.82 32.92 -20.87
N SER A 140 -23.45 34.02 -21.35
CA SER A 140 -22.75 35.18 -21.89
C SER A 140 -23.69 36.39 -21.92
N ASP A 141 -23.12 37.57 -22.16
CA ASP A 141 -23.94 38.81 -22.32
C ASP A 141 -24.61 38.88 -23.69
N GLN A 142 -23.95 38.30 -24.71
CA GLN A 142 -24.47 38.29 -26.08
C GLN A 142 -24.00 37.00 -26.79
N VAL A 143 -24.88 36.47 -27.65
CA VAL A 143 -24.53 35.37 -28.59
C VAL A 143 -24.93 35.80 -29.99
N LYS A 144 -24.00 35.62 -30.95
CA LYS A 144 -24.24 35.80 -32.37
C LYS A 144 -24.08 34.45 -33.06
N ILE A 145 -25.13 33.97 -33.69
CA ILE A 145 -25.11 32.70 -34.43
C ILE A 145 -25.25 33.02 -35.90
N ASN A 146 -24.30 32.56 -36.70
CA ASN A 146 -24.39 32.61 -38.15
C ASN A 146 -24.68 31.21 -38.70
N ARG A 147 -25.83 31.05 -39.34
CA ARG A 147 -26.30 29.77 -39.90
C ARG A 147 -25.60 29.35 -41.19
N GLU A 148 -24.96 30.30 -41.91
CA GLU A 148 -24.24 30.00 -43.15
C GLU A 148 -22.89 29.40 -42.84
N ASP A 149 -22.20 30.02 -41.87
CA ASP A 149 -20.88 29.54 -41.43
C ASP A 149 -20.97 28.49 -40.35
N GLU A 150 -22.21 28.20 -39.87
CA GLU A 150 -22.47 27.33 -38.72
C GLU A 150 -21.60 27.69 -37.51
N SER A 151 -21.46 28.98 -37.22
CA SER A 151 -20.64 29.52 -36.14
C SER A 151 -21.48 30.20 -35.07
N ALA A 152 -21.02 30.16 -33.83
CA ALA A 152 -21.55 30.89 -32.71
C ALA A 152 -20.43 31.71 -32.04
N THR A 153 -20.65 32.99 -31.83
CA THR A 153 -19.76 33.90 -31.11
C THR A 153 -20.43 34.35 -29.83
N LEU A 154 -19.84 33.98 -28.68
CA LEU A 154 -20.27 34.40 -27.36
C LEU A 154 -19.41 35.62 -26.96
N LEU A 155 -20.00 36.65 -26.43
CA LEU A 155 -19.33 37.89 -26.06
C LEU A 155 -19.77 38.37 -24.68
N GLY A 156 -18.78 38.73 -23.87
CA GLY A 156 -18.94 39.27 -22.53
C GLY A 156 -19.29 38.20 -21.48
N ASN A 157 -18.51 38.16 -20.42
CA ASN A 157 -18.70 37.24 -19.28
C ASN A 157 -19.06 35.83 -19.66
N VAL A 158 -18.28 35.25 -20.61
CA VAL A 158 -18.50 33.89 -21.08
C VAL A 158 -18.20 32.90 -19.95
N THR A 159 -19.18 32.06 -19.66
CA THR A 159 -19.04 30.96 -18.71
C THR A 159 -19.48 29.67 -19.37
N ILE A 160 -18.64 28.62 -19.30
CA ILE A 160 -18.97 27.28 -19.78
C ILE A 160 -18.74 26.32 -18.63
N ARG A 161 -19.75 25.52 -18.31
CA ARG A 161 -19.67 24.49 -17.23
C ARG A 161 -20.02 23.12 -17.75
N GLU A 162 -19.25 22.17 -17.30
CA GLU A 162 -19.56 20.75 -17.37
C GLU A 162 -19.20 20.08 -16.02
N PRO A 163 -19.71 18.88 -15.71
CA PRO A 163 -19.34 18.19 -14.49
C PRO A 163 -17.82 18.07 -14.32
N GLY A 164 -17.29 18.70 -13.28
CA GLY A 164 -15.86 18.75 -12.97
C GLY A 164 -15.08 19.88 -13.63
N VAL A 165 -15.69 20.73 -14.49
CA VAL A 165 -14.97 21.78 -15.25
C VAL A 165 -15.73 23.09 -15.26
N LEU A 166 -15.01 24.18 -15.02
CA LEU A 166 -15.47 25.55 -15.25
C LEU A 166 -14.48 26.27 -16.17
N LEU A 167 -15.00 26.94 -17.22
CA LEU A 167 -14.25 27.86 -18.07
C LEU A 167 -14.91 29.25 -18.02
N LEU A 168 -14.11 30.26 -17.77
CA LEU A 168 -14.49 31.66 -17.86
C LEU A 168 -13.68 32.33 -18.97
N GLY A 169 -14.30 33.24 -19.75
CA GLY A 169 -13.57 33.93 -20.80
C GLY A 169 -14.25 35.28 -21.14
N GLU A 170 -13.53 36.14 -21.85
CA GLU A 170 -14.09 37.38 -22.34
C GLU A 170 -14.94 37.17 -23.61
N SER A 171 -14.46 36.26 -24.48
CA SER A 171 -15.18 35.88 -25.69
C SER A 171 -14.87 34.43 -26.08
N ALA A 172 -15.83 33.78 -26.75
CA ALA A 172 -15.64 32.47 -27.37
C ALA A 172 -16.24 32.48 -28.79
N ARG A 173 -15.55 31.77 -29.70
CA ARG A 173 -16.03 31.49 -31.04
C ARG A 173 -15.98 30.00 -31.32
N ILE A 174 -17.04 29.46 -31.89
CA ILE A 174 -17.20 28.04 -32.09
C ILE A 174 -17.71 27.82 -33.51
N TYR A 175 -17.09 26.91 -34.27
CA TYR A 175 -17.50 26.48 -35.60
C TYR A 175 -18.01 25.05 -35.53
N SER A 176 -19.33 24.86 -35.65
CA SER A 176 -19.93 23.52 -35.46
C SER A 176 -19.59 22.54 -36.57
N ARG A 177 -19.29 23.02 -37.80
CA ARG A 177 -18.96 22.16 -38.93
C ARG A 177 -17.54 21.59 -38.85
N SER A 178 -16.56 22.45 -38.52
CA SER A 178 -15.15 22.06 -38.43
C SER A 178 -14.75 21.55 -37.03
N GLY A 179 -15.54 21.86 -36.01
CA GLY A 179 -15.21 21.61 -34.62
C GLY A 179 -14.14 22.53 -34.04
N GLU A 180 -13.75 23.57 -34.79
CA GLU A 180 -12.82 24.59 -34.32
C GLU A 180 -13.47 25.46 -33.24
N ALA A 181 -12.70 25.86 -32.26
CA ALA A 181 -13.15 26.75 -31.19
C ALA A 181 -11.99 27.59 -30.67
N GLU A 182 -12.28 28.86 -30.35
CA GLU A 182 -11.36 29.80 -29.74
C GLU A 182 -12.03 30.41 -28.51
N ILE A 183 -11.30 30.48 -27.39
CA ILE A 183 -11.73 31.16 -26.16
C ILE A 183 -10.61 32.12 -25.75
N HIS A 184 -10.92 33.37 -25.58
CA HIS A 184 -9.95 34.42 -25.24
C HIS A 184 -10.03 34.80 -23.77
N ASP A 185 -8.87 35.18 -23.21
CA ASP A 185 -8.72 35.61 -21.82
C ASP A 185 -9.37 34.60 -20.84
N THR A 186 -8.91 33.36 -20.95
CA THR A 186 -9.56 32.24 -20.29
C THR A 186 -8.99 32.03 -18.88
N GLU A 187 -9.88 31.86 -17.91
CA GLU A 187 -9.59 31.34 -16.60
C GLU A 187 -10.35 30.01 -16.42
N PHE A 188 -9.72 28.98 -15.87
CA PHE A 188 -10.33 27.67 -15.75
C PHE A 188 -10.12 27.04 -14.37
N THR A 189 -11.08 26.17 -14.00
CA THR A 189 -11.01 25.35 -12.80
C THR A 189 -11.39 23.91 -13.13
N LEU A 190 -10.61 22.98 -12.58
CA LEU A 190 -10.86 21.54 -12.60
C LEU A 190 -11.15 21.09 -11.17
N HIS A 191 -12.44 20.89 -10.87
CA HIS A 191 -12.92 20.73 -9.49
C HIS A 191 -12.37 19.48 -8.81
N ARG A 192 -12.34 18.36 -9.53
CA ARG A 192 -11.89 17.07 -8.96
C ARG A 192 -10.37 17.01 -8.73
N GLU A 193 -9.66 17.70 -9.59
CA GLU A 193 -8.21 17.80 -9.56
C GLU A 193 -7.70 18.91 -8.64
N HIS A 194 -8.62 19.73 -8.11
CA HIS A 194 -8.31 20.94 -7.32
C HIS A 194 -7.32 21.87 -8.01
N MET A 195 -7.45 22.04 -9.34
CA MET A 195 -6.50 22.75 -10.17
C MET A 195 -7.16 23.91 -10.89
N ARG A 196 -6.44 25.01 -11.04
CA ARG A 196 -6.84 26.17 -11.82
C ARG A 196 -5.70 26.70 -12.68
N GLY A 197 -6.06 27.52 -13.65
CA GLY A 197 -5.08 28.15 -14.50
C GLY A 197 -5.70 29.27 -15.33
N THR A 198 -4.85 29.94 -16.10
CA THR A 198 -5.23 30.97 -17.06
C THR A 198 -4.61 30.69 -18.42
N ALA A 199 -5.19 31.25 -19.47
CA ALA A 199 -4.63 31.25 -20.81
C ALA A 199 -5.06 32.54 -21.54
N ASP A 200 -4.14 33.13 -22.28
CA ASP A 200 -4.53 34.26 -23.14
C ASP A 200 -5.53 33.79 -24.21
N MET A 201 -5.34 32.58 -24.71
CA MET A 201 -6.23 31.98 -25.69
C MET A 201 -6.15 30.44 -25.62
N LEU A 202 -7.30 29.82 -25.65
CA LEU A 202 -7.47 28.39 -25.92
C LEU A 202 -8.01 28.24 -27.33
N GLU A 203 -7.29 27.53 -28.20
CA GLU A 203 -7.68 27.27 -29.58
C GLU A 203 -7.75 25.78 -29.83
N ARG A 204 -8.82 25.31 -30.42
CA ARG A 204 -8.97 23.95 -30.92
C ARG A 204 -9.02 23.99 -32.44
N ASP A 205 -8.14 23.24 -33.07
CA ASP A 205 -8.14 23.10 -34.52
C ASP A 205 -9.11 22.02 -35.02
N SER A 206 -9.26 21.93 -36.33
CA SER A 206 -10.13 20.94 -36.99
C SER A 206 -9.71 19.48 -36.76
N ASP A 207 -8.46 19.23 -36.41
CA ASP A 207 -7.90 17.88 -36.15
C ASP A 207 -8.09 17.51 -34.68
N GLY A 208 -8.63 18.40 -33.86
CA GLY A 208 -8.92 18.18 -32.45
C GLY A 208 -7.76 18.52 -31.52
N LEU A 209 -6.62 18.99 -32.02
CA LEU A 209 -5.49 19.44 -31.23
C LEU A 209 -5.83 20.76 -30.55
N ILE A 210 -5.47 20.88 -29.27
CA ILE A 210 -5.74 22.09 -28.49
C ILE A 210 -4.44 22.84 -28.21
N HIS A 211 -4.44 24.12 -28.62
CA HIS A 211 -3.33 25.02 -28.39
C HIS A 211 -3.69 26.00 -27.26
N VAL A 212 -2.84 26.01 -26.23
CA VAL A 212 -2.93 26.92 -25.08
C VAL A 212 -1.83 27.95 -25.24
N HIS A 213 -2.21 29.22 -25.44
CA HIS A 213 -1.27 30.31 -25.59
C HIS A 213 -1.05 31.03 -24.26
N ARG A 214 0.21 31.13 -23.83
CA ARG A 214 0.62 31.75 -22.55
C ARG A 214 -0.21 31.27 -21.37
N GLY A 215 -0.19 29.96 -21.17
CA GLY A 215 -0.97 29.33 -20.11
C GLY A 215 -0.23 29.30 -18.78
N THR A 216 -1.00 29.41 -17.70
CA THR A 216 -0.56 29.17 -16.34
C THR A 216 -1.33 28.01 -15.73
N LEU A 217 -0.72 27.38 -14.70
CA LEU A 217 -1.33 26.28 -13.99
C LEU A 217 -0.86 26.23 -12.55
N THR A 218 -1.78 26.02 -11.60
CA THR A 218 -1.48 25.87 -10.18
C THR A 218 -2.54 25.03 -9.47
N TYR A 219 -2.16 24.42 -8.35
CA TYR A 219 -3.06 23.77 -7.42
C TYR A 219 -3.50 24.70 -6.27
N CYS A 220 -2.86 25.86 -6.15
CA CYS A 220 -3.16 26.82 -5.10
C CYS A 220 -4.58 27.37 -5.21
N PRO A 221 -5.26 27.67 -4.08
CA PRO A 221 -6.57 28.27 -4.08
C PRO A 221 -6.60 29.62 -4.81
N PRO A 222 -7.78 30.09 -5.21
CA PRO A 222 -7.90 31.41 -5.84
C PRO A 222 -7.32 32.53 -4.99
N GLY A 223 -6.44 33.32 -5.59
CA GLY A 223 -5.74 34.43 -4.93
C GLY A 223 -4.37 34.08 -4.35
N GLU A 224 -4.03 32.83 -4.24
CA GLU A 224 -2.70 32.35 -3.81
C GLU A 224 -1.87 31.89 -5.02
N HIS A 225 -0.57 32.15 -4.99
CA HIS A 225 0.36 31.86 -6.10
C HIS A 225 1.70 31.35 -5.57
N ASP A 226 1.69 30.54 -4.51
CA ASP A 226 2.90 29.99 -3.91
C ASP A 226 3.74 29.25 -4.95
N TRP A 227 3.10 28.52 -5.87
CA TRP A 227 3.75 28.00 -7.05
C TRP A 227 2.84 28.09 -8.29
N VAL A 228 3.47 28.33 -9.42
CA VAL A 228 2.79 28.40 -10.72
C VAL A 228 3.71 27.84 -11.81
N VAL A 229 3.17 27.00 -12.67
CA VAL A 229 3.82 26.63 -13.92
C VAL A 229 3.34 27.58 -15.02
N LEU A 230 4.27 28.29 -15.63
CA LEU A 230 4.03 29.11 -16.80
C LEU A 230 4.50 28.38 -18.05
N SER A 231 3.75 28.46 -19.12
CA SER A 231 4.13 27.92 -20.42
C SER A 231 3.88 28.99 -21.51
N ARG A 232 4.81 29.16 -22.43
CA ARG A 232 4.63 30.07 -23.57
C ARG A 232 3.59 29.53 -24.54
N SER A 233 3.59 28.25 -24.80
CA SER A 233 2.56 27.53 -25.55
C SER A 233 2.52 26.07 -25.09
N MET A 234 1.32 25.50 -25.13
CA MET A 234 1.12 24.08 -24.84
C MET A 234 0.24 23.50 -25.93
N GLU A 235 0.62 22.34 -26.43
CA GLU A 235 -0.16 21.54 -27.35
C GLU A 235 -0.72 20.34 -26.58
N VAL A 236 -2.02 20.14 -26.64
CA VAL A 236 -2.75 19.08 -25.95
C VAL A 236 -3.37 18.18 -26.98
N ASP A 237 -2.82 16.98 -27.11
CA ASP A 237 -3.31 15.91 -27.98
C ASP A 237 -4.05 14.87 -27.13
N LEU A 238 -5.37 14.83 -27.26
CA LEU A 238 -6.23 13.91 -26.51
C LEU A 238 -6.21 12.50 -27.06
N GLU A 239 -6.00 12.35 -28.36
CA GLU A 239 -5.93 11.03 -29.00
C GLU A 239 -4.64 10.32 -28.60
N GLU A 240 -3.52 11.03 -28.65
CA GLU A 240 -2.25 10.54 -28.13
C GLU A 240 -2.21 10.55 -26.58
N GLY A 241 -3.06 11.36 -25.92
CA GLY A 241 -3.08 11.55 -24.47
C GLY A 241 -1.80 12.21 -23.95
N LEU A 242 -1.33 13.24 -24.65
CA LEU A 242 -0.12 14.00 -24.34
C LEU A 242 -0.38 15.50 -24.32
N ALA A 243 0.20 16.19 -23.35
CA ALA A 243 0.40 17.61 -23.40
C ALA A 243 1.90 17.92 -23.56
N THR A 244 2.24 18.75 -24.56
CA THR A 244 3.61 19.21 -24.76
C THR A 244 3.67 20.72 -24.49
N ALA A 245 4.27 21.09 -23.38
CA ALA A 245 4.52 22.49 -23.03
C ALA A 245 5.87 22.95 -23.53
N HIS A 246 5.91 24.10 -24.18
CA HIS A 246 7.11 24.76 -24.66
C HIS A 246 7.47 25.96 -23.77
N HIS A 247 8.76 26.08 -23.44
CA HIS A 247 9.26 27.11 -22.53
C HIS A 247 8.51 27.11 -21.20
N ALA A 248 8.47 25.94 -20.55
CA ALA A 248 7.85 25.79 -19.25
C ALA A 248 8.77 26.31 -18.14
N THR A 249 8.22 27.13 -17.27
CA THR A 249 8.91 27.69 -16.10
C THR A 249 8.09 27.40 -14.85
N LEU A 250 8.70 26.80 -13.85
CA LEU A 250 8.13 26.71 -12.51
C LEU A 250 8.59 27.91 -11.70
N GLU A 251 7.62 28.66 -11.21
CA GLU A 251 7.85 29.78 -10.28
C GLU A 251 7.37 29.37 -8.88
N LEU A 252 8.18 29.69 -7.88
CA LEU A 252 7.82 29.64 -6.46
C LEU A 252 7.79 31.08 -5.92
N GLU A 253 6.68 31.52 -5.34
CA GLU A 253 6.53 32.88 -4.84
C GLU A 253 6.93 33.97 -5.88
N GLY A 254 6.64 33.73 -7.16
CA GLY A 254 7.02 34.60 -8.26
C GLY A 254 8.50 34.56 -8.66
N VAL A 255 9.29 33.66 -8.07
CA VAL A 255 10.71 33.45 -8.43
C VAL A 255 10.82 32.24 -9.34
N PRO A 256 11.36 32.35 -10.55
CA PRO A 256 11.58 31.21 -11.42
C PRO A 256 12.70 30.30 -10.87
N VAL A 257 12.32 29.08 -10.47
CA VAL A 257 13.23 28.09 -9.86
C VAL A 257 13.65 26.99 -10.80
N PHE A 258 12.83 26.72 -11.81
CA PHE A 258 13.14 25.69 -12.80
C PHE A 258 12.61 26.11 -14.17
N TYR A 259 13.42 25.90 -15.21
CA TYR A 259 13.07 26.13 -16.59
C TYR A 259 13.43 24.94 -17.46
N THR A 260 12.50 24.60 -18.37
CA THR A 260 12.78 23.61 -19.41
C THR A 260 12.27 24.12 -20.76
N PRO A 261 13.02 23.95 -21.85
CA PRO A 261 12.58 24.36 -23.18
C PRO A 261 11.36 23.58 -23.68
N TRP A 262 11.17 22.37 -23.21
CA TRP A 262 10.02 21.54 -23.49
C TRP A 262 9.75 20.57 -22.33
N LEU A 263 8.46 20.30 -22.07
CA LEU A 263 8.00 19.38 -21.04
C LEU A 263 6.83 18.59 -21.62
N ARG A 264 6.93 17.25 -21.60
CA ARG A 264 5.83 16.39 -21.97
C ARG A 264 5.16 15.84 -20.74
N LEU A 265 3.84 15.99 -20.69
CA LEU A 265 3.00 15.53 -19.60
C LEU A 265 2.00 14.48 -20.13
N PRO A 266 1.88 13.31 -19.52
CA PRO A 266 0.85 12.36 -19.88
C PRO A 266 -0.52 12.88 -19.43
N LEU A 267 -1.53 12.73 -20.29
CA LEU A 267 -2.92 13.13 -20.03
C LEU A 267 -3.82 11.95 -19.62
N ASP A 268 -3.27 10.76 -19.60
CA ASP A 268 -3.98 9.52 -19.31
C ASP A 268 -3.10 8.56 -18.47
N ASP A 269 -3.67 7.42 -18.12
CA ASP A 269 -2.98 6.39 -17.32
C ASP A 269 -2.00 5.54 -18.15
N ARG A 270 -1.79 5.84 -19.42
CA ARG A 270 -0.83 5.13 -20.28
C ARG A 270 0.59 5.40 -19.80
N ARG A 271 1.34 4.33 -19.59
CA ARG A 271 2.75 4.44 -19.18
C ARG A 271 3.59 5.04 -20.30
N ARG A 272 4.53 5.93 -19.93
CA ARG A 272 5.38 6.65 -20.90
C ARG A 272 6.82 6.72 -20.41
N THR A 273 7.75 6.69 -21.35
CA THR A 273 9.16 6.90 -21.06
C THR A 273 9.41 8.33 -20.59
N GLY A 274 10.15 8.49 -19.50
CA GLY A 274 10.49 9.81 -18.95
C GLY A 274 11.32 9.76 -17.67
N LEU A 275 11.77 10.93 -17.26
CA LEU A 275 12.42 11.13 -15.97
C LEU A 275 11.35 11.07 -14.86
N LEU A 276 11.66 10.38 -13.79
CA LEU A 276 10.90 10.43 -12.55
C LEU A 276 11.52 11.48 -11.61
N TRP A 277 10.79 11.77 -10.52
CA TRP A 277 11.29 12.70 -9.51
C TRP A 277 12.58 12.14 -8.87
N PRO A 278 13.63 12.97 -8.73
CA PRO A 278 14.85 12.57 -8.06
C PRO A 278 14.62 12.39 -6.55
N ASP A 279 15.43 11.52 -5.93
CA ASP A 279 15.53 11.37 -4.48
C ASP A 279 16.82 12.01 -3.96
N PHE A 280 16.72 12.62 -2.79
CA PHE A 280 17.85 13.26 -2.10
C PHE A 280 17.89 12.80 -0.64
N GLY A 281 19.06 12.46 -0.18
CA GLY A 281 19.32 12.09 1.20
C GLY A 281 20.70 12.53 1.65
N ASN A 282 20.95 12.44 2.96
CA ASN A 282 22.27 12.58 3.55
C ASN A 282 22.32 11.66 4.76
N ASP A 283 23.29 10.76 4.81
CA ASP A 283 23.50 9.91 5.97
C ASP A 283 24.96 9.93 6.44
N SER A 284 25.18 9.45 7.66
CA SER A 284 26.52 9.40 8.25
C SER A 284 27.43 8.34 7.63
N SER A 285 26.86 7.37 6.89
CA SER A 285 27.60 6.27 6.30
C SER A 285 28.04 6.50 4.86
N GLY A 286 27.43 7.43 4.14
CA GLY A 286 27.71 7.66 2.71
C GLY A 286 27.77 9.12 2.29
N GLY A 287 27.42 10.07 3.17
CA GLY A 287 27.32 11.48 2.84
C GLY A 287 26.10 11.80 2.00
N LEU A 288 26.21 12.73 1.05
CA LEU A 288 25.14 13.13 0.15
C LEU A 288 24.79 11.99 -0.82
N ASP A 289 23.49 11.66 -0.91
CA ASP A 289 22.92 10.60 -1.73
C ASP A 289 21.89 11.20 -2.69
N ILE A 290 22.12 11.07 -4.00
CA ILE A 290 21.24 11.59 -5.04
C ILE A 290 20.93 10.50 -6.06
N SER A 291 19.65 10.18 -6.25
CA SER A 291 19.17 9.25 -7.27
C SER A 291 18.27 9.97 -8.29
N VAL A 292 18.47 9.69 -9.58
CA VAL A 292 17.67 10.28 -10.66
C VAL A 292 17.08 9.17 -11.53
N PRO A 293 15.90 8.65 -11.19
CA PRO A 293 15.32 7.52 -11.92
C PRO A 293 14.80 7.91 -13.30
N VAL A 294 15.00 7.03 -14.27
CA VAL A 294 14.50 7.12 -15.64
C VAL A 294 13.62 5.90 -15.92
N TYR A 295 12.37 6.13 -16.24
CA TYR A 295 11.43 5.08 -16.60
C TYR A 295 11.37 4.90 -18.11
N PHE A 296 11.43 3.67 -18.60
CA PHE A 296 11.31 3.29 -20.00
C PHE A 296 10.07 2.45 -20.23
N ASN A 297 9.08 2.99 -20.91
CA ASN A 297 7.93 2.24 -21.39
C ASN A 297 8.32 1.54 -22.70
N LEU A 298 8.77 0.30 -22.63
CA LEU A 298 9.28 -0.45 -23.78
C LEU A 298 8.16 -1.10 -24.57
N ALA A 299 7.13 -1.65 -23.88
CA ALA A 299 5.95 -2.21 -24.48
C ALA A 299 4.79 -2.27 -23.46
N PRO A 300 3.54 -2.57 -23.87
CA PRO A 300 2.42 -2.66 -22.92
C PRO A 300 2.62 -3.65 -21.78
N ASN A 301 3.44 -4.66 -21.98
CA ASN A 301 3.64 -5.77 -21.06
C ASN A 301 5.08 -5.87 -20.51
N TYR A 302 5.99 -4.96 -20.85
CA TYR A 302 7.29 -4.86 -20.20
C TYR A 302 7.83 -3.45 -20.21
N ASP A 303 8.53 -3.12 -19.15
CA ASP A 303 9.14 -1.82 -18.92
C ASP A 303 10.47 -1.95 -18.16
N ALA A 304 11.19 -0.84 -18.07
CA ALA A 304 12.44 -0.75 -17.35
C ALA A 304 12.51 0.53 -16.52
N LEU A 305 13.15 0.45 -15.37
CA LEU A 305 13.52 1.59 -14.54
C LEU A 305 15.03 1.57 -14.34
N TYR A 306 15.72 2.62 -14.75
CA TYR A 306 17.14 2.82 -14.51
C TYR A 306 17.33 4.01 -13.59
N ALA A 307 18.02 3.82 -12.47
CA ALA A 307 18.22 4.85 -11.46
C ALA A 307 19.71 4.98 -11.12
N PRO A 308 20.46 5.82 -11.84
CA PRO A 308 21.80 6.19 -11.41
C PRO A 308 21.73 6.95 -10.08
N ARG A 309 22.52 6.51 -9.10
CA ARG A 309 22.55 7.02 -7.74
C ARG A 309 23.98 7.39 -7.36
N TYR A 310 24.23 8.65 -7.08
CA TYR A 310 25.52 9.13 -6.63
C TYR A 310 25.55 9.20 -5.11
N ILE A 311 26.50 8.51 -4.49
CA ILE A 311 26.74 8.48 -3.06
C ILE A 311 28.13 9.11 -2.84
N GLU A 312 28.19 10.22 -2.10
CA GLU A 312 29.36 11.10 -2.02
C GLU A 312 30.65 10.39 -1.61
N GLU A 313 30.61 9.51 -0.60
CA GLU A 313 31.77 8.81 -0.08
C GLU A 313 32.03 7.43 -0.73
N ARG A 314 31.12 6.98 -1.62
CA ARG A 314 31.19 5.63 -2.19
C ARG A 314 31.34 5.60 -3.70
N GLY A 315 30.67 6.50 -4.42
CA GLY A 315 30.72 6.58 -5.87
C GLY A 315 29.35 6.53 -6.54
N LEU A 316 29.32 6.10 -7.81
CA LEU A 316 28.13 6.04 -8.64
C LEU A 316 27.56 4.61 -8.66
N ASP A 317 26.41 4.40 -8.04
CA ASP A 317 25.65 3.16 -8.07
C ASP A 317 24.66 3.16 -9.24
N HIS A 318 24.51 2.02 -9.89
CA HIS A 318 23.67 1.82 -11.05
C HIS A 318 22.55 0.84 -10.72
N GLU A 319 21.36 1.34 -10.39
CA GLU A 319 20.19 0.50 -10.17
C GLU A 319 19.42 0.29 -11.47
N LEU A 320 19.06 -0.95 -11.79
CA LEU A 320 18.22 -1.32 -12.93
C LEU A 320 17.12 -2.26 -12.47
N GLN A 321 15.89 -1.99 -12.89
CA GLN A 321 14.74 -2.86 -12.70
C GLN A 321 14.04 -3.12 -14.03
N LEU A 322 13.78 -4.36 -14.35
CA LEU A 322 13.04 -4.81 -15.52
C LEU A 322 11.77 -5.52 -15.06
N ARG A 323 10.63 -5.15 -15.58
CA ARG A 323 9.33 -5.79 -15.29
C ARG A 323 8.74 -6.34 -16.57
N TYR A 324 8.20 -7.55 -16.48
CA TYR A 324 7.57 -8.22 -17.60
C TYR A 324 6.31 -8.95 -17.15
N LEU A 325 5.19 -8.66 -17.78
CA LEU A 325 3.92 -9.32 -17.58
C LEU A 325 3.61 -10.25 -18.75
N ASN A 326 3.40 -11.52 -18.44
CA ASN A 326 3.09 -12.54 -19.44
C ASN A 326 1.83 -13.32 -19.04
N PRO A 327 0.82 -13.45 -19.92
CA PRO A 327 -0.42 -14.19 -19.60
C PRO A 327 -0.21 -15.68 -19.27
N LEU A 328 0.90 -16.28 -19.72
CA LEU A 328 1.17 -17.70 -19.51
C LEU A 328 2.01 -17.98 -18.26
N VAL A 329 2.93 -17.08 -17.92
CA VAL A 329 3.90 -17.31 -16.83
C VAL A 329 3.90 -16.16 -15.79
N GLY A 330 2.88 -15.30 -15.84
CA GLY A 330 2.65 -14.27 -14.81
C GLY A 330 3.59 -13.08 -14.88
N GLU A 331 3.82 -12.50 -13.72
CA GLU A 331 4.61 -11.29 -13.52
C GLU A 331 6.06 -11.65 -13.21
N TRP A 332 6.98 -10.94 -13.85
CA TRP A 332 8.42 -11.05 -13.66
C TRP A 332 9.01 -9.71 -13.29
N LEU A 333 9.92 -9.73 -12.33
CA LEU A 333 10.75 -8.60 -11.96
C LEU A 333 12.19 -9.10 -11.88
N ALA A 334 13.07 -8.54 -12.72
CA ALA A 334 14.50 -8.72 -12.61
C ALA A 334 15.13 -7.37 -12.24
N GLY A 335 15.87 -7.32 -11.16
CA GLY A 335 16.48 -6.12 -10.64
C GLY A 335 17.93 -6.33 -10.29
N GLY A 336 18.71 -5.26 -10.31
CA GLY A 336 20.08 -5.28 -9.84
C GLY A 336 20.61 -3.89 -9.55
N ALA A 337 21.54 -3.82 -8.63
CA ALA A 337 22.32 -2.64 -8.31
C ALA A 337 23.79 -2.98 -8.45
N PHE A 338 24.58 -2.07 -8.97
CA PHE A 338 26.02 -2.26 -9.17
C PHE A 338 26.78 -0.97 -8.87
N LEU A 339 27.62 -1.03 -7.85
CA LEU A 339 28.50 0.05 -7.43
C LEU A 339 29.95 -0.35 -7.74
N PRO A 340 30.53 0.13 -8.84
CA PRO A 340 31.91 -0.15 -9.19
C PRO A 340 32.86 0.62 -8.26
N ASN A 341 33.86 -0.07 -7.73
CA ASN A 341 34.92 0.49 -6.89
C ASN A 341 34.36 1.34 -5.72
N ASP A 342 33.56 0.73 -4.82
CA ASP A 342 33.11 1.42 -3.61
C ASP A 342 34.31 2.00 -2.85
N GLU A 343 34.43 3.32 -2.81
CA GLU A 343 35.60 4.01 -2.25
C GLU A 343 35.76 3.75 -0.75
N LYS A 344 34.66 3.63 -0.04
CA LYS A 344 34.66 3.37 1.40
C LYS A 344 34.90 1.89 1.72
N TYR A 345 34.36 0.97 0.94
CA TYR A 345 34.54 -0.46 1.11
C TYR A 345 35.93 -0.94 0.74
N ARG A 346 36.61 -0.25 -0.18
CA ARG A 346 37.99 -0.56 -0.61
C ARG A 346 39.01 -0.59 0.54
N ASP A 347 38.78 0.23 1.59
CA ASP A 347 39.63 0.27 2.76
C ASP A 347 39.41 -0.93 3.71
N GLN A 348 38.34 -1.70 3.51
CA GLN A 348 37.94 -2.85 4.33
C GLN A 348 38.34 -4.18 3.69
N VAL A 349 38.47 -4.23 2.36
CA VAL A 349 38.82 -5.49 1.67
C VAL A 349 40.34 -5.71 1.66
N PRO A 350 40.83 -6.98 1.65
CA PRO A 350 42.21 -7.31 1.52
C PRO A 350 42.83 -6.75 0.23
N GLU A 351 44.14 -6.38 0.29
CA GLU A 351 44.85 -5.83 -0.85
C GLU A 351 44.86 -6.82 -2.05
N GLY A 352 44.25 -6.41 -3.14
CA GLY A 352 44.11 -7.20 -4.38
C GLY A 352 42.76 -7.81 -4.63
N GLU A 353 41.82 -7.69 -3.70
CA GLU A 353 40.43 -8.04 -3.90
C GLU A 353 39.61 -6.88 -4.50
N SER A 354 38.47 -7.21 -5.15
CA SER A 354 37.59 -6.21 -5.76
C SER A 354 36.78 -5.48 -4.71
N SER A 355 36.66 -4.17 -4.82
CA SER A 355 35.72 -3.35 -4.07
C SER A 355 34.42 -3.08 -4.85
N ASP A 356 34.17 -3.81 -5.94
CA ASP A 356 32.90 -3.75 -6.65
C ASP A 356 31.80 -4.42 -5.82
N ARG A 357 30.68 -3.76 -5.68
CA ARG A 357 29.54 -4.30 -4.90
C ARG A 357 28.31 -4.40 -5.79
N TRP A 358 27.52 -5.46 -5.57
CA TRP A 358 26.31 -5.67 -6.35
C TRP A 358 25.22 -6.40 -5.58
N LEU A 359 23.97 -6.17 -6.01
CA LEU A 359 22.76 -6.89 -5.59
C LEU A 359 22.03 -7.37 -6.83
N GLY A 360 21.61 -8.62 -6.86
CA GLY A 360 20.74 -9.20 -7.87
C GLY A 360 19.42 -9.68 -7.29
N ILE A 361 18.31 -9.37 -7.96
CA ILE A 361 16.96 -9.78 -7.55
C ILE A 361 16.21 -10.36 -8.74
N LEU A 362 15.59 -11.51 -8.59
CA LEU A 362 14.68 -12.11 -9.56
C LEU A 362 13.40 -12.57 -8.86
N ARG A 363 12.28 -11.97 -9.20
CA ARG A 363 10.96 -12.36 -8.69
C ARG A 363 10.04 -12.76 -9.83
N GLN A 364 9.27 -13.80 -9.60
CA GLN A 364 8.22 -14.24 -10.51
C GLN A 364 7.02 -14.74 -9.71
N ASN A 365 5.84 -14.39 -10.15
CA ASN A 365 4.60 -14.92 -9.62
C ASN A 365 3.61 -15.11 -10.78
N GLY A 366 3.14 -16.33 -10.95
CA GLY A 366 2.24 -16.63 -12.04
C GLY A 366 1.26 -17.75 -11.73
N LEU A 367 0.07 -17.63 -12.29
CA LEU A 367 -0.95 -18.67 -12.29
C LEU A 367 -1.29 -19.00 -13.74
N PHE A 368 -1.02 -20.23 -14.17
CA PHE A 368 -1.28 -20.68 -15.54
C PHE A 368 -2.18 -21.92 -15.55
N GLN A 369 -3.02 -22.00 -16.58
CA GLN A 369 -4.03 -23.03 -16.70
C GLN A 369 -4.93 -23.18 -15.45
N GLU A 370 -5.11 -22.09 -14.68
CA GLU A 370 -5.94 -22.02 -13.47
C GLU A 370 -5.54 -22.98 -12.33
N ARG A 371 -4.53 -23.82 -12.54
CA ARG A 371 -4.11 -24.91 -11.63
C ARG A 371 -2.64 -24.90 -11.26
N TRP A 372 -1.80 -24.23 -12.01
CA TRP A 372 -0.38 -24.19 -11.74
C TRP A 372 0.04 -22.81 -11.29
N ARG A 373 0.57 -22.71 -10.08
CA ARG A 373 1.16 -21.49 -9.56
C ARG A 373 2.66 -21.65 -9.48
N SER A 374 3.40 -20.74 -10.09
CA SER A 374 4.85 -20.66 -9.95
C SER A 374 5.24 -19.42 -9.16
N VAL A 375 6.23 -19.55 -8.31
CA VAL A 375 6.84 -18.45 -7.55
C VAL A 375 8.34 -18.61 -7.58
N ILE A 376 9.05 -17.54 -7.97
CA ILE A 376 10.48 -17.38 -7.80
C ILE A 376 10.70 -16.14 -6.96
N ASP A 377 11.49 -16.25 -5.90
CA ASP A 377 11.97 -15.13 -5.10
C ASP A 377 13.44 -15.38 -4.79
N TYR A 378 14.30 -14.85 -5.65
CA TYR A 378 15.74 -15.03 -5.59
C TYR A 378 16.42 -13.68 -5.38
N SER A 379 17.27 -13.61 -4.36
CA SER A 379 18.09 -12.44 -4.10
C SER A 379 19.49 -12.88 -3.71
N GLU A 380 20.51 -12.17 -4.23
CA GLU A 380 21.92 -12.43 -3.94
C GLU A 380 22.71 -11.13 -3.92
N ALA A 381 23.61 -10.98 -2.98
CA ALA A 381 24.49 -9.82 -2.82
C ALA A 381 25.97 -10.23 -2.91
N SER A 382 26.83 -9.28 -3.29
CA SER A 382 28.27 -9.47 -3.43
C SER A 382 28.98 -9.83 -2.12
N ASP A 383 28.46 -9.32 -1.01
CA ASP A 383 29.08 -9.42 0.30
C ASP A 383 28.06 -9.33 1.43
N VAL A 384 28.48 -9.75 2.62
CA VAL A 384 27.61 -9.80 3.81
C VAL A 384 27.17 -8.41 4.30
N ASP A 385 27.96 -7.39 4.03
CA ASP A 385 27.74 -6.01 4.48
C ASP A 385 26.91 -5.18 3.51
N TYR A 386 26.59 -5.74 2.31
CA TYR A 386 25.89 -5.00 1.26
C TYR A 386 24.59 -4.36 1.75
N MET A 387 23.70 -5.15 2.40
CA MET A 387 22.40 -4.66 2.86
C MET A 387 22.50 -3.71 4.05
N ARG A 388 23.59 -3.79 4.80
CA ARG A 388 23.89 -2.86 5.90
C ARG A 388 24.30 -1.49 5.37
N ASP A 389 25.20 -1.46 4.40
CA ASP A 389 25.91 -0.27 3.92
C ASP A 389 25.17 0.45 2.80
N LEU A 390 24.48 -0.32 1.94
CA LEU A 390 23.84 0.15 0.73
C LEU A 390 22.36 -0.24 0.73
N GLN A 391 21.49 0.74 0.84
CA GLN A 391 20.05 0.54 0.63
C GLN A 391 19.74 0.92 -0.80
N THR A 392 18.92 0.14 -1.49
CA THR A 392 18.44 0.52 -2.83
C THR A 392 17.28 1.51 -2.73
N THR A 393 17.13 2.39 -3.70
CA THR A 393 16.04 3.37 -3.76
C THR A 393 14.81 2.83 -4.46
N ASN A 394 14.97 1.95 -5.44
CA ASN A 394 13.90 1.48 -6.31
C ASN A 394 13.70 -0.04 -6.28
N LEU A 395 14.66 -0.78 -5.75
CA LEU A 395 14.53 -2.21 -5.51
C LEU A 395 14.00 -2.41 -4.10
N ASP A 396 12.99 -3.28 -3.94
CA ASP A 396 12.45 -3.64 -2.62
C ASP A 396 13.48 -4.48 -1.85
N SER A 397 14.45 -3.77 -1.28
CA SER A 397 15.50 -4.33 -0.43
C SER A 397 15.27 -3.86 1.01
N GLN A 398 15.01 -4.81 1.88
CA GLN A 398 14.92 -4.56 3.32
C GLN A 398 16.22 -5.04 3.99
N ARG A 399 16.59 -4.42 5.10
CA ARG A 399 17.65 -4.95 5.95
C ARG A 399 17.26 -6.34 6.43
N ARG A 400 18.02 -7.34 6.07
CA ARG A 400 17.77 -8.76 6.39
C ARG A 400 19.06 -9.40 6.85
N THR A 401 18.92 -10.43 7.67
CA THR A 401 20.04 -11.29 8.09
C THR A 401 20.38 -12.35 7.04
N SER A 402 19.44 -12.62 6.14
CA SER A 402 19.63 -13.58 5.05
C SER A 402 18.81 -13.15 3.82
N LEU A 403 19.31 -13.51 2.64
CA LEU A 403 18.61 -13.33 1.38
C LEU A 403 18.03 -14.67 0.93
N LEU A 404 16.71 -14.66 0.69
CA LEU A 404 15.97 -15.85 0.24
C LEU A 404 16.29 -16.14 -1.22
N GLN A 405 16.49 -17.44 -1.52
CA GLN A 405 16.64 -17.99 -2.85
C GLN A 405 15.64 -19.13 -3.01
N LEU A 406 14.43 -18.80 -3.48
CA LEU A 406 13.28 -19.70 -3.55
C LEU A 406 12.81 -19.88 -4.99
N ALA A 407 12.54 -21.13 -5.38
CA ALA A 407 11.72 -21.47 -6.52
C ALA A 407 10.66 -22.49 -6.12
N SER A 408 9.39 -22.24 -6.39
CA SER A 408 8.30 -23.18 -6.12
C SER A 408 7.34 -23.32 -7.29
N LEU A 409 6.76 -24.51 -7.42
CA LEU A 409 5.73 -24.86 -8.38
C LEU A 409 4.62 -25.61 -7.65
N ASP A 410 3.45 -25.01 -7.59
CA ASP A 410 2.26 -25.60 -6.97
C ASP A 410 1.31 -26.13 -8.02
N TYR A 411 0.80 -27.32 -7.85
CA TYR A 411 -0.35 -27.83 -8.55
C TYR A 411 -1.60 -27.73 -7.66
N LEU A 412 -2.55 -26.92 -8.06
CA LEU A 412 -3.81 -26.65 -7.37
C LEU A 412 -4.92 -27.56 -7.97
N GLY A 413 -4.97 -28.82 -7.55
CA GLY A 413 -6.03 -29.73 -7.92
C GLY A 413 -7.31 -29.45 -7.12
N ASP A 414 -8.43 -30.09 -7.49
CA ASP A 414 -9.71 -29.90 -6.80
C ASP A 414 -9.60 -30.28 -5.30
N ASN A 415 -8.97 -31.40 -5.00
CA ASN A 415 -8.76 -31.89 -3.64
C ASN A 415 -7.26 -32.07 -3.28
N TRP A 416 -6.36 -31.82 -4.22
CA TRP A 416 -4.93 -31.98 -3.99
C TRP A 416 -4.18 -30.67 -4.17
N LEU A 417 -3.29 -30.42 -3.20
CA LEU A 417 -2.26 -29.41 -3.34
C LEU A 417 -0.91 -30.15 -3.38
N THR A 418 -0.18 -29.98 -4.48
CA THR A 418 1.17 -30.54 -4.59
C THR A 418 2.14 -29.41 -4.89
N THR A 419 3.16 -29.26 -4.03
CA THR A 419 4.18 -28.22 -4.10
C THR A 419 5.55 -28.87 -4.31
N LEU A 420 6.24 -28.47 -5.37
CA LEU A 420 7.66 -28.69 -5.54
C LEU A 420 8.39 -27.42 -5.22
N ARG A 421 9.32 -27.43 -4.28
CA ARG A 421 10.07 -26.27 -3.79
C ARG A 421 11.58 -26.57 -3.80
N ALA A 422 12.36 -25.57 -4.15
CA ALA A 422 13.79 -25.50 -3.92
C ALA A 422 14.09 -24.19 -3.18
N GLN A 423 14.73 -24.27 -2.03
CA GLN A 423 14.96 -23.14 -1.16
C GLN A 423 16.36 -23.22 -0.54
N GLN A 424 17.02 -22.07 -0.55
CA GLN A 424 18.26 -21.86 0.20
C GLN A 424 18.37 -20.38 0.61
N PHE A 425 19.36 -20.06 1.43
CA PHE A 425 19.57 -18.69 1.90
C PHE A 425 21.04 -18.29 1.74
N GLN A 426 21.28 -17.04 1.29
CA GLN A 426 22.57 -16.42 1.49
C GLN A 426 22.56 -15.74 2.86
N SER A 427 23.35 -16.22 3.81
CA SER A 427 23.55 -15.56 5.11
C SER A 427 24.30 -14.23 4.90
N LEU A 428 23.82 -13.18 5.55
CA LEU A 428 24.45 -11.86 5.61
C LEU A 428 25.01 -11.55 7.01
N ALA A 429 25.16 -12.58 7.86
CA ALA A 429 25.74 -12.47 9.18
C ALA A 429 26.64 -13.69 9.43
N ASP A 430 27.88 -13.41 9.83
CA ASP A 430 28.86 -14.47 10.08
C ASP A 430 28.58 -15.26 11.37
N ASP A 431 27.84 -14.65 12.31
CA ASP A 431 27.57 -15.21 13.64
C ASP A 431 26.25 -16.00 13.73
N ILE A 432 25.49 -16.10 12.64
CA ILE A 432 24.20 -16.82 12.62
C ILE A 432 24.45 -18.21 12.00
N GLU A 433 24.00 -19.26 12.73
CA GLU A 433 23.95 -20.61 12.21
C GLU A 433 23.21 -20.64 10.88
N LYS A 434 23.84 -21.18 9.84
CA LYS A 434 23.28 -21.17 8.49
C LYS A 434 22.12 -22.15 8.40
N ASP A 435 21.02 -21.71 7.84
CA ASP A 435 19.87 -22.56 7.57
C ASP A 435 20.23 -23.69 6.59
N TYR A 436 19.62 -24.85 6.76
CA TYR A 436 19.73 -25.94 5.80
C TYR A 436 19.14 -25.55 4.43
N GLU A 437 19.78 -26.03 3.38
CA GLU A 437 19.27 -25.95 2.02
C GLU A 437 18.23 -27.06 1.79
N GLU A 438 17.07 -26.73 1.24
CA GLU A 438 16.04 -27.70 0.86
C GLU A 438 16.01 -27.88 -0.66
N LEU A 439 16.78 -28.82 -1.19
CA LEU A 439 17.01 -28.95 -2.64
C LEU A 439 16.87 -30.39 -3.12
N PRO A 440 15.70 -30.91 -3.55
CA PRO A 440 14.36 -30.28 -3.51
C PRO A 440 13.51 -30.73 -2.32
N GLN A 441 12.36 -30.05 -2.15
CA GLN A 441 11.25 -30.54 -1.32
C GLN A 441 10.00 -30.75 -2.18
N LEU A 442 9.35 -31.91 -2.05
CA LEU A 442 8.07 -32.23 -2.69
C LEU A 442 7.03 -32.54 -1.62
N THR A 443 5.98 -31.73 -1.56
CA THR A 443 4.86 -31.92 -0.63
C THR A 443 3.57 -32.16 -1.39
N SER A 444 2.81 -33.18 -1.01
CA SER A 444 1.47 -33.44 -1.55
C SER A 444 0.46 -33.62 -0.43
N GLN A 445 -0.57 -32.80 -0.43
CA GLN A 445 -1.60 -32.78 0.59
C GLN A 445 -2.99 -32.92 -0.02
N TYR A 446 -3.79 -33.83 0.52
CA TYR A 446 -5.21 -33.92 0.23
C TYR A 446 -5.99 -32.89 1.07
N ARG A 447 -6.93 -32.18 0.44
CA ARG A 447 -7.84 -31.23 1.08
C ARG A 447 -9.27 -31.69 0.85
N SER A 448 -10.00 -31.90 1.94
CA SER A 448 -11.44 -32.16 1.91
C SER A 448 -12.22 -30.85 1.72
N ASP A 449 -13.43 -30.94 1.21
CA ASP A 449 -14.34 -29.79 1.06
C ASP A 449 -14.93 -29.28 2.38
N GLY A 450 -14.62 -29.93 3.51
CA GLY A 450 -15.06 -29.50 4.84
C GLY A 450 -16.57 -29.64 5.06
N THR A 451 -17.19 -30.66 4.49
CA THR A 451 -18.64 -30.87 4.60
C THR A 451 -19.04 -31.30 6.01
N PRO A 452 -19.91 -30.59 6.72
CA PRO A 452 -20.35 -30.98 8.05
C PRO A 452 -21.00 -32.38 8.07
N PHE A 453 -20.64 -33.18 9.09
CA PHE A 453 -21.12 -34.56 9.31
C PHE A 453 -20.69 -35.56 8.22
N GLU A 454 -19.62 -35.28 7.51
CA GLU A 454 -18.96 -36.21 6.60
C GLU A 454 -17.54 -36.52 7.07
N ILE A 455 -17.04 -37.71 6.74
CA ILE A 455 -15.67 -38.10 7.06
C ILE A 455 -14.72 -37.36 6.11
N GLU A 456 -13.77 -36.64 6.67
CA GLU A 456 -12.73 -35.94 5.93
C GLU A 456 -11.43 -36.74 6.01
N PRO A 457 -10.95 -37.28 4.89
CA PRO A 457 -9.64 -37.94 4.87
C PRO A 457 -8.50 -36.92 5.01
N ILE A 458 -7.48 -37.30 5.74
CA ILE A 458 -6.24 -36.55 5.94
C ILE A 458 -5.13 -37.36 5.30
N LEU A 459 -4.51 -36.81 4.27
CA LEU A 459 -3.35 -37.40 3.60
C LEU A 459 -2.32 -36.30 3.32
N LEU A 460 -1.09 -36.54 3.79
CA LEU A 460 0.06 -35.68 3.50
C LEU A 460 1.28 -36.57 3.26
N ALA A 461 2.04 -36.23 2.25
CA ALA A 461 3.35 -36.85 2.00
C ALA A 461 4.35 -35.75 1.63
N GLN A 462 5.51 -35.75 2.27
CA GLN A 462 6.58 -34.81 2.01
C GLN A 462 7.90 -35.53 1.88
N TYR A 463 8.60 -35.31 0.80
CA TYR A 463 10.01 -35.67 0.61
C TYR A 463 10.83 -34.38 0.62
N SER A 464 11.91 -34.36 1.42
CA SER A 464 12.85 -33.24 1.49
C SER A 464 14.28 -33.75 1.43
N ASN A 465 15.12 -33.05 0.65
CA ASN A 465 16.57 -33.31 0.62
C ASN A 465 17.25 -32.06 1.22
N PHE A 466 17.93 -32.30 2.34
CA PHE A 466 18.60 -31.23 3.10
C PHE A 466 20.10 -31.26 2.81
N GLY A 467 20.61 -30.12 2.31
CA GLY A 467 22.01 -29.82 2.12
C GLY A 467 22.51 -28.79 3.09
N ALA A 468 23.80 -28.63 3.24
CA ALA A 468 24.43 -27.57 3.99
C ALA A 468 25.75 -27.17 3.32
N GLN A 469 26.16 -25.91 3.54
CA GLN A 469 27.47 -25.40 3.08
C GLN A 469 28.59 -25.69 4.06
N GLU A 470 28.26 -26.14 5.26
CA GLU A 470 29.18 -26.49 6.33
C GLU A 470 29.24 -28.01 6.53
N ASP A 471 30.29 -28.49 7.23
CA ASP A 471 30.48 -29.91 7.57
C ASP A 471 29.53 -30.32 8.70
N VAL A 472 28.23 -30.35 8.43
CA VAL A 472 27.16 -30.78 9.33
C VAL A 472 26.39 -31.93 8.70
N VAL A 473 25.58 -32.63 9.51
CA VAL A 473 24.71 -33.71 9.02
C VAL A 473 23.78 -33.22 7.94
N THR A 474 23.75 -33.92 6.82
CA THR A 474 22.84 -33.72 5.70
C THR A 474 22.05 -35.00 5.41
N GLY A 475 21.03 -34.95 4.58
CA GLY A 475 20.29 -36.16 4.23
C GLY A 475 18.91 -35.92 3.67
N GLN A 476 18.21 -37.03 3.52
CA GLN A 476 16.84 -37.03 2.98
C GLN A 476 15.87 -37.39 4.09
N ARG A 477 14.71 -36.75 4.07
CA ARG A 477 13.57 -37.04 4.92
C ARG A 477 12.33 -37.36 4.10
N LEU A 478 11.66 -38.45 4.46
CA LEU A 478 10.33 -38.79 3.98
C LEU A 478 9.35 -38.70 5.16
N TYR A 479 8.42 -37.81 5.09
CA TYR A 479 7.36 -37.63 6.07
C TYR A 479 6.00 -37.96 5.49
N GLY A 480 5.11 -38.59 6.27
CA GLY A 480 3.76 -38.91 5.85
C GLY A 480 2.75 -38.89 6.98
N GLU A 481 1.54 -38.42 6.65
CA GLU A 481 0.37 -38.53 7.51
C GLU A 481 -0.78 -39.19 6.78
N ALA A 482 -1.48 -40.10 7.43
CA ALA A 482 -2.70 -40.71 6.93
C ALA A 482 -3.72 -40.81 8.07
N GLY A 483 -4.93 -40.34 7.82
CA GLY A 483 -5.96 -40.30 8.86
C GLY A 483 -7.30 -39.82 8.38
N MET A 484 -8.16 -39.51 9.32
CA MET A 484 -9.51 -39.01 9.09
C MET A 484 -9.97 -38.11 10.24
N SER A 485 -10.82 -37.15 9.89
CA SER A 485 -11.54 -36.25 10.80
C SER A 485 -13.04 -36.35 10.56
N TYR A 486 -13.84 -36.09 11.58
CA TYR A 486 -15.30 -36.07 11.45
C TYR A 486 -15.88 -34.78 12.07
N PRO A 487 -16.02 -33.68 11.30
CA PRO A 487 -16.53 -32.41 11.80
C PRO A 487 -18.05 -32.47 12.04
N MET A 488 -18.46 -32.35 13.27
CA MET A 488 -19.86 -32.23 13.69
C MET A 488 -20.11 -30.74 14.02
N LEU A 489 -20.89 -30.06 13.19
CA LEU A 489 -21.19 -28.64 13.34
C LEU A 489 -22.66 -28.43 13.70
N TRP A 490 -22.91 -27.70 14.78
CA TRP A 490 -24.23 -27.26 15.24
C TRP A 490 -24.27 -25.74 15.40
N ARG A 491 -25.44 -25.17 15.52
CA ARG A 491 -25.57 -23.73 15.79
C ARG A 491 -24.94 -23.29 17.11
N PHE A 492 -24.91 -24.18 18.10
CA PHE A 492 -24.40 -23.90 19.44
C PHE A 492 -22.94 -24.36 19.66
N GLY A 493 -22.32 -24.92 18.67
CA GLY A 493 -20.94 -25.38 18.82
C GLY A 493 -20.49 -26.41 17.80
N SER A 494 -19.33 -26.99 18.01
CA SER A 494 -18.70 -28.01 17.17
C SER A 494 -18.04 -29.09 18.01
N LEU A 495 -17.93 -30.29 17.45
CA LEU A 495 -17.14 -31.39 17.98
C LEU A 495 -16.42 -32.08 16.80
N GLN A 496 -15.11 -32.21 16.86
CA GLN A 496 -14.33 -32.78 15.79
C GLN A 496 -13.32 -33.78 16.33
N PRO A 497 -13.62 -35.08 16.31
CA PRO A 497 -12.62 -36.13 16.50
C PRO A 497 -11.75 -36.26 15.28
N THR A 498 -10.43 -36.42 15.48
CA THR A 498 -9.42 -36.66 14.44
C THR A 498 -8.56 -37.84 14.86
N LEU A 499 -8.35 -38.77 13.94
CA LEU A 499 -7.42 -39.91 14.13
C LEU A 499 -6.48 -39.97 12.94
N LYS A 500 -5.17 -40.00 13.20
CA LYS A 500 -4.18 -40.13 12.13
C LYS A 500 -2.94 -40.91 12.62
N TYR A 501 -2.20 -41.42 11.68
CA TYR A 501 -0.88 -41.98 11.87
C TYR A 501 0.16 -41.14 11.15
N ARG A 502 1.28 -40.83 11.83
CA ARG A 502 2.38 -40.03 11.30
C ARG A 502 3.61 -40.90 11.21
N GLN A 503 4.40 -40.74 10.18
CA GLN A 503 5.65 -41.47 9.94
C GLN A 503 6.70 -40.52 9.42
N VAL A 504 7.93 -40.65 9.95
CA VAL A 504 9.11 -39.94 9.44
C VAL A 504 10.27 -40.97 9.30
N ASP A 505 10.92 -40.95 8.14
CA ASP A 505 12.05 -41.81 7.82
C ASP A 505 13.18 -40.94 7.26
N TYR A 506 14.41 -41.24 7.65
CA TYR A 506 15.60 -40.51 7.19
C TYR A 506 16.58 -41.44 6.46
N ALA A 507 17.37 -40.84 5.57
CA ALA A 507 18.59 -41.41 5.02
C ALA A 507 19.68 -40.33 5.11
N LEU A 508 20.55 -40.47 6.11
CA LEU A 508 21.53 -39.43 6.48
C LEU A 508 22.87 -39.67 5.77
N SER A 509 23.53 -38.55 5.46
CA SER A 509 24.92 -38.53 4.99
C SER A 509 25.74 -37.81 6.05
N ASP A 510 26.99 -38.26 6.22
CA ASP A 510 27.96 -37.66 7.14
C ASP A 510 27.50 -37.62 8.61
N ALA A 511 26.72 -38.63 9.01
CA ALA A 511 26.16 -38.77 10.36
C ALA A 511 27.18 -38.68 11.50
N THR A 512 28.47 -38.86 11.21
CA THR A 512 29.59 -38.78 12.18
C THR A 512 30.10 -37.34 12.40
N GLN A 513 29.65 -36.39 11.63
CA GLN A 513 30.09 -34.98 11.71
C GLN A 513 29.22 -34.10 12.59
N PHE A 514 28.41 -34.71 13.45
CA PHE A 514 27.59 -33.94 14.38
C PHE A 514 28.44 -33.11 15.34
N SER A 515 28.00 -31.85 15.53
CA SER A 515 28.54 -30.94 16.53
C SER A 515 28.67 -31.64 17.90
N ASP A 516 29.72 -31.43 18.52
CA ASP A 516 30.34 -31.80 19.79
C ASP A 516 29.54 -32.55 20.89
N GLU A 517 28.21 -32.67 20.82
CA GLU A 517 27.42 -33.13 21.94
C GLU A 517 26.67 -34.47 21.75
N ARG A 518 26.36 -34.92 20.51
CA ARG A 518 25.80 -36.24 20.24
C ARG A 518 26.16 -36.80 18.86
N PRO A 519 26.91 -37.91 18.79
CA PRO A 519 27.03 -38.64 17.53
C PRO A 519 25.69 -39.31 17.20
N ILE A 520 25.14 -39.05 16.02
CA ILE A 520 24.09 -39.88 15.43
C ILE A 520 24.69 -41.28 15.21
N THR A 521 24.06 -42.30 15.75
CA THR A 521 24.53 -43.67 15.67
C THR A 521 23.85 -44.49 14.58
N ASP A 522 22.70 -44.05 14.10
CA ASP A 522 21.92 -44.66 13.02
C ASP A 522 21.87 -43.67 11.82
N ASP A 523 22.30 -44.13 10.64
CA ASP A 523 22.23 -43.38 9.40
C ASP A 523 20.86 -43.42 8.72
N SER A 524 19.91 -44.17 9.25
CA SER A 524 18.57 -44.35 8.72
C SER A 524 17.48 -44.34 9.82
N PRO A 525 17.49 -43.35 10.73
CA PRO A 525 16.53 -43.34 11.84
C PRO A 525 15.09 -43.14 11.31
N ALA A 526 14.15 -43.81 11.98
CA ALA A 526 12.73 -43.71 11.64
C ALA A 526 11.89 -43.70 12.92
N ALA A 527 10.76 -43.00 12.86
CA ALA A 527 9.75 -43.00 13.93
C ALA A 527 8.34 -42.91 13.34
N GLY A 528 7.38 -43.54 14.05
CA GLY A 528 6.01 -43.53 13.61
C GLY A 528 5.03 -43.60 14.77
N ALA A 529 4.15 -42.59 14.90
CA ALA A 529 3.23 -42.43 16.02
C ALA A 529 1.77 -42.22 15.60
N PRO A 530 0.83 -42.95 16.26
CA PRO A 530 -0.59 -42.60 16.17
C PRO A 530 -0.87 -41.30 16.90
N LEU A 531 -1.81 -40.50 16.35
CA LEU A 531 -2.32 -39.32 16.98
C LEU A 531 -3.85 -39.34 16.98
N PHE A 532 -4.42 -39.03 18.13
CA PHE A 532 -5.83 -38.80 18.29
C PHE A 532 -6.08 -37.43 18.92
N ASN A 533 -6.98 -36.66 18.37
CA ASN A 533 -7.47 -35.47 19.05
C ASN A 533 -9.00 -35.40 19.03
N LEU A 534 -9.56 -34.66 19.99
CA LEU A 534 -10.96 -34.34 20.10
C LEU A 534 -11.10 -32.85 20.41
N ASP A 535 -11.54 -32.09 19.44
CA ASP A 535 -11.76 -30.64 19.56
C ASP A 535 -13.24 -30.36 19.77
N GLY A 536 -13.60 -29.81 20.91
CA GLY A 536 -14.97 -29.45 21.28
C GLY A 536 -15.10 -27.97 21.62
N ARG A 537 -16.05 -27.29 20.97
CA ARG A 537 -16.35 -25.89 21.22
C ARG A 537 -17.84 -25.68 21.38
N LEU A 538 -18.24 -24.91 22.39
CA LEU A 538 -19.58 -24.42 22.57
C LEU A 538 -19.65 -22.92 22.36
N ILE A 539 -20.80 -22.43 21.92
CA ILE A 539 -21.03 -21.00 21.69
C ILE A 539 -22.30 -20.63 22.45
N PHE A 540 -22.15 -19.82 23.49
CA PHE A 540 -23.23 -19.18 24.22
C PHE A 540 -23.35 -17.73 23.82
N GLU A 541 -24.58 -17.27 23.63
CA GLU A 541 -24.87 -15.95 23.11
C GLU A 541 -25.87 -15.23 23.98
N ARG A 542 -25.71 -13.92 24.13
CA ARG A 542 -26.72 -13.08 24.78
C ARG A 542 -26.64 -11.65 24.27
N ASP A 543 -27.83 -11.01 24.24
CA ASP A 543 -27.90 -9.57 24.09
C ASP A 543 -27.58 -8.91 25.43
N THR A 544 -26.81 -7.84 25.39
CA THR A 544 -26.41 -7.07 26.57
C THR A 544 -26.27 -5.60 26.22
N SER A 545 -26.29 -4.73 27.23
CA SER A 545 -26.06 -3.30 27.02
C SER A 545 -24.94 -2.83 27.94
N VAL A 546 -23.94 -2.20 27.40
CA VAL A 546 -22.79 -1.64 28.14
C VAL A 546 -22.60 -0.19 27.76
N ALA A 547 -22.59 0.70 28.75
CA ALA A 547 -22.43 2.15 28.57
C ALA A 547 -23.44 2.77 27.56
N GLY A 548 -24.67 2.20 27.51
CA GLY A 548 -25.75 2.69 26.63
C GLY A 548 -25.64 2.25 25.18
N LYS A 549 -24.74 1.33 24.84
CA LYS A 549 -24.64 0.65 23.53
C LYS A 549 -25.22 -0.75 23.64
N ASP A 550 -26.06 -1.13 22.71
CA ASP A 550 -26.60 -2.48 22.60
C ASP A 550 -25.53 -3.36 21.92
N LEU A 551 -25.21 -4.45 22.60
CA LEU A 551 -24.09 -5.34 22.23
C LEU A 551 -24.56 -6.78 22.21
N TYR A 552 -23.97 -7.54 21.33
CA TYR A 552 -24.08 -8.98 21.29
C TYR A 552 -22.84 -9.60 21.92
N GLN A 553 -23.03 -10.36 23.03
CA GLN A 553 -21.92 -11.02 23.71
C GLN A 553 -21.90 -12.50 23.39
N THR A 554 -20.74 -13.04 23.02
CA THR A 554 -20.50 -14.48 22.97
C THR A 554 -19.65 -14.93 24.16
N LEU A 555 -19.82 -16.20 24.55
CA LEU A 555 -18.94 -16.94 25.44
C LEU A 555 -18.68 -18.30 24.81
N GLU A 556 -17.40 -18.57 24.51
CA GLU A 556 -16.95 -19.67 23.67
C GLU A 556 -15.94 -20.56 24.42
N PRO A 557 -16.41 -21.44 25.33
CA PRO A 557 -15.51 -22.45 25.92
C PRO A 557 -15.09 -23.47 24.87
N ARG A 558 -13.80 -23.84 24.90
CA ARG A 558 -13.18 -24.85 24.04
C ARG A 558 -12.40 -25.83 24.88
N LEU A 559 -12.59 -27.11 24.62
CA LEU A 559 -11.84 -28.21 25.20
C LEU A 559 -11.20 -28.99 24.06
N TYR A 560 -9.90 -29.23 24.19
CA TYR A 560 -9.14 -29.96 23.20
C TYR A 560 -8.33 -31.06 23.89
N TYR A 561 -8.67 -32.32 23.63
CA TYR A 561 -7.92 -33.45 24.09
C TYR A 561 -6.98 -33.88 22.99
N LEU A 562 -5.70 -34.12 23.32
CA LEU A 562 -4.66 -34.58 22.40
C LEU A 562 -3.93 -35.80 23.03
N TYR A 563 -3.83 -36.86 22.24
CA TYR A 563 -3.00 -38.03 22.52
C TYR A 563 -2.09 -38.30 21.32
N SER A 564 -0.82 -38.44 21.56
CA SER A 564 0.21 -38.85 20.60
C SER A 564 1.25 -39.69 21.33
N GLU A 565 1.50 -40.88 20.83
CA GLU A 565 2.43 -41.85 21.42
C GLU A 565 3.88 -41.32 21.38
N GLU A 566 4.62 -41.53 22.45
CA GLU A 566 6.06 -41.25 22.52
C GLU A 566 6.84 -42.24 21.69
N GLU A 567 7.76 -41.76 20.87
CA GLU A 567 8.71 -42.58 20.11
C GLU A 567 10.13 -42.10 20.38
N ASN A 568 11.08 -43.05 20.37
CA ASN A 568 12.49 -42.68 20.49
C ASN A 568 12.97 -41.99 19.20
N GLN A 569 13.43 -40.77 19.33
CA GLN A 569 13.87 -39.88 18.24
C GLN A 569 15.30 -39.35 18.50
N ASP A 570 16.08 -40.04 19.32
CA ASP A 570 17.42 -39.58 19.75
C ASP A 570 18.40 -39.44 18.58
N ASP A 571 18.32 -40.31 17.58
CA ASP A 571 19.17 -40.28 16.38
C ASP A 571 18.61 -39.41 15.23
N GLN A 572 17.47 -38.73 15.43
CA GLN A 572 16.89 -37.87 14.40
C GLN A 572 17.52 -36.46 14.40
N PRO A 573 17.95 -35.94 13.24
CA PRO A 573 18.52 -34.63 13.14
C PRO A 573 17.43 -33.53 13.31
N VAL A 574 17.85 -32.27 13.38
CA VAL A 574 17.00 -31.10 13.29
C VAL A 574 17.39 -30.35 12.04
N PHE A 575 16.54 -30.38 11.03
CA PHE A 575 16.76 -29.71 9.75
C PHE A 575 15.94 -28.42 9.62
N ASP A 576 14.60 -28.52 9.73
CA ASP A 576 13.65 -27.40 9.50
C ASP A 576 12.73 -27.16 10.70
N SER A 577 12.99 -27.79 11.81
CA SER A 577 12.12 -27.70 12.98
C SER A 577 12.63 -26.72 14.03
N ALA A 578 11.70 -25.99 14.63
CA ALA A 578 11.94 -25.12 15.77
C ALA A 578 10.81 -25.28 16.80
N GLU A 579 11.09 -25.00 18.06
CA GLU A 579 10.05 -24.95 19.07
C GLU A 579 9.21 -23.66 18.89
N LEU A 580 7.89 -23.82 18.82
CA LEU A 580 6.97 -22.72 18.60
C LEU A 580 6.78 -21.89 19.87
N THR A 581 6.77 -20.57 19.74
CA THR A 581 6.48 -19.67 20.85
C THR A 581 5.09 -19.96 21.42
N PHE A 582 5.01 -20.19 22.72
CA PHE A 582 3.75 -20.52 23.38
C PHE A 582 2.81 -19.30 23.39
N THR A 583 1.57 -19.50 22.97
CA THR A 583 0.50 -18.49 22.91
C THR A 583 -0.86 -19.14 23.16
N TYR A 584 -1.94 -18.36 23.29
CA TYR A 584 -3.28 -18.92 23.39
C TYR A 584 -3.65 -19.86 22.23
N TYR A 585 -3.20 -19.56 21.01
CA TYR A 585 -3.48 -20.39 19.84
C TYR A 585 -2.71 -21.71 19.84
N GLN A 586 -1.57 -21.76 20.53
CA GLN A 586 -0.77 -23.01 20.67
C GLN A 586 -1.44 -24.05 21.57
N LEU A 587 -2.37 -23.66 22.44
CA LEU A 587 -3.15 -24.57 23.29
C LEU A 587 -3.89 -25.66 22.51
N PHE A 588 -4.25 -25.38 21.25
CA PHE A 588 -5.11 -26.22 20.43
C PHE A 588 -4.41 -26.76 19.19
N ARG A 589 -3.09 -26.90 19.26
CA ARG A 589 -2.26 -27.48 18.19
C ARG A 589 -1.86 -28.91 18.51
N GLU A 590 -1.54 -29.67 17.47
CA GLU A 590 -1.15 -31.07 17.55
C GLU A 590 0.33 -31.28 17.89
N THR A 591 1.14 -30.23 17.80
CA THR A 591 2.59 -30.26 18.02
C THR A 591 3.12 -28.94 18.54
N ARG A 592 4.15 -28.99 19.37
CA ARG A 592 4.92 -27.82 19.84
C ARG A 592 5.97 -27.36 18.84
N PHE A 593 6.25 -28.17 17.82
CA PHE A 593 7.33 -27.91 16.87
C PHE A 593 6.79 -27.40 15.52
N SER A 594 7.58 -26.57 14.84
CA SER A 594 7.46 -26.36 13.40
C SER A 594 8.12 -27.54 12.66
N GLY A 595 8.01 -27.58 11.34
CA GLY A 595 8.64 -28.63 10.53
C GLY A 595 8.12 -30.04 10.83
N HIS A 596 8.90 -31.04 10.49
CA HIS A 596 8.53 -32.43 10.64
C HIS A 596 9.66 -33.33 11.21
N ASP A 597 10.69 -32.75 11.82
CA ASP A 597 11.80 -33.54 12.40
C ASP A 597 11.43 -34.22 13.72
N ARG A 598 10.35 -33.78 14.35
CA ARG A 598 9.89 -34.37 15.61
C ARG A 598 8.41 -34.75 15.51
N LEU A 599 8.09 -35.99 15.90
CA LEU A 599 6.73 -36.42 16.22
C LEU A 599 6.50 -36.16 17.71
N ASP A 600 5.81 -35.06 18.01
CA ASP A 600 5.58 -34.64 19.40
C ASP A 600 4.76 -35.66 20.17
N ASP A 601 5.15 -35.95 21.42
CA ASP A 601 4.44 -36.80 22.37
C ASP A 601 3.39 -35.94 23.13
N ALA A 602 2.22 -36.49 23.37
CA ALA A 602 1.17 -35.80 24.08
C ALA A 602 0.15 -36.75 24.72
N ASN A 603 -0.18 -36.48 25.97
CA ASN A 603 -1.39 -36.97 26.63
C ASN A 603 -1.90 -35.81 27.49
N GLN A 604 -2.80 -35.01 26.92
CA GLN A 604 -3.15 -33.71 27.49
C GLN A 604 -4.57 -33.25 27.17
N ILE A 605 -5.05 -32.36 28.00
CA ILE A 605 -6.28 -31.64 27.77
C ILE A 605 -6.02 -30.13 27.83
N SER A 606 -6.40 -29.41 26.80
CA SER A 606 -6.36 -27.95 26.76
C SER A 606 -7.75 -27.42 27.03
N ALA A 607 -7.85 -26.45 27.93
CA ALA A 607 -9.08 -25.74 28.21
C ALA A 607 -8.89 -24.26 27.97
N GLY A 608 -9.77 -23.67 27.18
CA GLY A 608 -9.77 -22.24 26.92
C GLY A 608 -11.17 -21.67 26.84
N VAL A 609 -11.27 -20.38 27.04
CA VAL A 609 -12.52 -19.64 26.90
C VAL A 609 -12.24 -18.31 26.20
N THR A 610 -13.09 -17.99 25.24
CA THR A 610 -13.09 -16.68 24.56
C THR A 610 -14.43 -16.00 24.80
N SER A 611 -14.42 -14.70 25.08
CA SER A 611 -15.64 -13.88 25.13
C SER A 611 -15.46 -12.69 24.21
N ARG A 612 -16.48 -12.42 23.39
CA ARG A 612 -16.50 -11.30 22.45
C ARG A 612 -17.69 -10.39 22.72
N TYR A 613 -17.49 -9.12 22.47
CA TYR A 613 -18.54 -8.11 22.52
C TYR A 613 -18.59 -7.42 21.15
N VAL A 614 -19.69 -7.64 20.46
CA VAL A 614 -19.93 -7.14 19.10
C VAL A 614 -21.01 -6.06 19.16
N ASP A 615 -20.77 -4.95 18.48
CA ASP A 615 -21.75 -3.86 18.34
C ASP A 615 -22.89 -4.32 17.43
N GLU A 616 -24.12 -4.34 17.94
CA GLU A 616 -25.30 -4.81 17.21
C GLU A 616 -25.59 -3.99 15.93
N SER A 617 -25.29 -2.69 15.97
CA SER A 617 -25.60 -1.78 14.87
C SER A 617 -24.62 -1.86 13.72
N THR A 618 -23.33 -2.13 14.00
CA THR A 618 -22.23 -2.10 13.05
C THR A 618 -21.63 -3.47 12.74
N GLY A 619 -21.90 -4.49 13.57
CA GLY A 619 -21.26 -5.81 13.50
C GLY A 619 -19.77 -5.80 13.86
N ARG A 620 -19.24 -4.73 14.44
CA ARG A 620 -17.83 -4.59 14.78
C ARG A 620 -17.51 -5.19 16.15
N ASP A 621 -16.43 -5.96 16.26
CA ASP A 621 -15.89 -6.44 17.52
C ASP A 621 -15.33 -5.26 18.34
N LEU A 622 -15.91 -4.98 19.50
CA LEU A 622 -15.46 -3.94 20.43
C LEU A 622 -14.50 -4.47 21.48
N ALA A 623 -14.65 -5.73 21.85
CA ALA A 623 -13.75 -6.40 22.78
C ALA A 623 -13.73 -7.91 22.51
N SER A 624 -12.56 -8.50 22.64
CA SER A 624 -12.37 -9.95 22.63
C SER A 624 -11.32 -10.32 23.68
N ALA A 625 -11.66 -11.22 24.59
CA ALA A 625 -10.74 -11.71 25.60
C ALA A 625 -10.70 -13.24 25.58
N SER A 626 -9.51 -13.80 25.60
CA SER A 626 -9.28 -15.24 25.61
C SER A 626 -8.30 -15.60 26.72
N ILE A 627 -8.51 -16.72 27.36
CA ILE A 627 -7.59 -17.30 28.36
C ILE A 627 -7.69 -18.81 28.33
N GLY A 628 -6.56 -19.49 28.56
CA GLY A 628 -6.54 -20.93 28.58
C GLY A 628 -5.23 -21.52 29.10
N GLN A 629 -5.23 -22.82 29.28
CA GLN A 629 -4.11 -23.61 29.82
C GLN A 629 -4.22 -25.06 29.34
N ILE A 630 -3.07 -25.74 29.26
CA ILE A 630 -2.97 -27.17 29.03
C ILE A 630 -2.74 -27.88 30.38
N TYR A 631 -3.39 -29.02 30.57
CA TYR A 631 -3.14 -29.94 31.65
C TYR A 631 -2.56 -31.26 31.08
N TYR A 632 -1.40 -31.66 31.56
CA TYR A 632 -0.65 -32.85 31.10
C TYR A 632 -0.93 -34.04 31.99
N PHE A 633 -1.21 -35.20 31.40
CA PHE A 633 -1.42 -36.46 32.10
C PHE A 633 -0.14 -37.31 32.19
N GLU A 634 0.83 -37.01 31.33
CA GLU A 634 2.13 -37.68 31.24
C GLU A 634 3.25 -36.66 31.05
N ASP A 635 4.47 -37.04 31.40
CA ASP A 635 5.68 -36.26 31.14
C ASP A 635 5.89 -36.13 29.62
N ARG A 636 6.51 -35.06 29.18
CA ARG A 636 6.83 -34.82 27.77
C ARG A 636 8.31 -35.13 27.54
N ASN A 637 8.57 -36.20 26.81
CA ASN A 637 9.91 -36.74 26.61
C ASN A 637 10.55 -36.28 25.31
N VAL A 638 9.75 -36.05 24.25
CA VAL A 638 10.23 -35.55 22.95
C VAL A 638 10.61 -34.08 23.05
N ARG A 639 11.84 -33.78 22.66
CA ARG A 639 12.41 -32.43 22.66
C ARG A 639 13.11 -32.15 21.34
N LEU A 640 13.30 -30.85 21.02
CA LEU A 640 13.91 -30.51 19.75
C LEU A 640 15.33 -31.07 19.63
N LEU A 641 16.22 -30.82 20.60
CA LEU A 641 17.61 -31.30 20.60
C LEU A 641 17.85 -32.47 21.55
N ASN A 642 16.85 -33.10 22.13
CA ASN A 642 16.97 -34.23 23.05
C ASN A 642 17.87 -33.98 24.28
N GLU A 643 18.09 -32.73 24.68
CA GLU A 643 18.91 -32.34 25.82
C GLU A 643 18.09 -32.04 27.08
N GLY A 644 18.69 -32.25 28.24
CA GLY A 644 18.10 -31.97 29.56
C GLY A 644 17.09 -33.04 30.03
N PRO A 645 16.44 -32.90 31.20
CA PRO A 645 15.44 -33.82 31.71
C PRO A 645 14.09 -33.66 30.97
N PRO A 646 13.24 -34.70 30.99
CA PRO A 646 11.86 -34.60 30.54
C PRO A 646 11.12 -33.40 31.21
N ILE A 647 10.17 -32.84 30.51
CA ILE A 647 9.33 -31.75 31.05
C ILE A 647 8.26 -32.41 31.93
N GLN A 648 8.38 -32.25 33.25
CA GLN A 648 7.58 -32.92 34.27
C GLN A 648 6.48 -32.05 34.87
N GLU A 649 6.31 -30.79 34.41
CA GLU A 649 5.20 -29.94 34.84
C GLU A 649 3.86 -30.57 34.45
N THR A 650 2.90 -30.56 35.38
CA THR A 650 1.55 -31.10 35.18
C THR A 650 0.65 -30.17 34.41
N SER A 651 1.06 -28.93 34.18
CA SER A 651 0.33 -27.96 33.39
C SER A 651 1.27 -26.98 32.66
N SER A 652 0.76 -26.42 31.59
CA SER A 652 1.48 -25.34 30.86
C SER A 652 1.43 -24.02 31.60
N GLU A 653 2.09 -23.04 31.06
CA GLU A 653 1.79 -21.62 31.30
C GLU A 653 0.32 -21.33 31.01
N ILE A 654 -0.21 -20.26 31.63
CA ILE A 654 -1.49 -19.67 31.29
C ILE A 654 -1.27 -18.64 30.20
N ALA A 655 -1.92 -18.86 29.05
CA ALA A 655 -1.90 -17.92 27.93
C ALA A 655 -3.19 -17.13 27.87
N GLY A 656 -3.10 -15.83 27.65
CA GLY A 656 -4.26 -14.96 27.49
C GLY A 656 -4.02 -13.83 26.48
N ASP A 657 -5.10 -13.46 25.78
CA ASP A 657 -5.14 -12.38 24.82
C ASP A 657 -6.32 -11.47 25.08
N LEU A 658 -6.14 -10.17 24.90
CA LEU A 658 -7.18 -9.18 24.97
C LEU A 658 -7.03 -8.19 23.81
N VAL A 659 -8.11 -7.98 23.08
CA VAL A 659 -8.27 -6.88 22.12
C VAL A 659 -9.46 -6.05 22.59
N PHE A 660 -9.26 -4.74 22.71
CA PHE A 660 -10.29 -3.81 23.14
C PHE A 660 -10.29 -2.56 22.25
N THR A 661 -11.33 -2.41 21.43
CA THR A 661 -11.50 -1.34 20.46
C THR A 661 -12.87 -0.67 20.58
N PRO A 662 -13.13 0.04 21.71
CA PRO A 662 -14.47 0.56 22.04
C PRO A 662 -14.96 1.65 21.08
N SER A 663 -14.05 2.23 20.33
CA SER A 663 -14.31 3.27 19.34
C SER A 663 -13.31 3.20 18.17
N SER A 664 -13.50 4.01 17.16
CA SER A 664 -12.50 4.22 16.09
C SER A 664 -11.22 4.92 16.60
N HIS A 665 -11.29 5.55 17.76
CA HIS A 665 -10.22 6.38 18.33
C HIS A 665 -9.30 5.63 19.27
N LEU A 666 -9.81 4.62 19.98
CA LEU A 666 -9.05 3.93 21.02
C LEU A 666 -8.92 2.45 20.70
N GLY A 667 -7.69 1.95 20.72
CA GLY A 667 -7.34 0.54 20.63
C GLY A 667 -6.39 0.12 21.74
N LEU A 668 -6.63 -1.04 22.34
CA LEU A 668 -5.73 -1.71 23.26
C LEU A 668 -5.60 -3.16 22.83
N ARG A 669 -4.38 -3.66 22.77
CA ARG A 669 -4.08 -5.05 22.47
C ARG A 669 -3.04 -5.56 23.44
N THR A 670 -3.27 -6.72 24.01
CA THR A 670 -2.30 -7.34 24.91
C THR A 670 -2.34 -8.86 24.78
N SER A 671 -1.19 -9.47 24.92
CA SER A 671 -1.01 -10.90 25.08
C SER A 671 -0.10 -11.16 26.27
N MET A 672 -0.35 -12.26 26.98
CA MET A 672 0.51 -12.66 28.10
C MET A 672 0.62 -14.17 28.21
N VAL A 673 1.80 -14.62 28.63
CA VAL A 673 2.13 -16.00 28.99
C VAL A 673 2.72 -16.00 30.39
N TRP A 674 1.95 -16.51 31.36
CA TRP A 674 2.32 -16.53 32.76
C TRP A 674 2.55 -17.94 33.27
N ASP A 675 3.73 -18.20 33.84
CA ASP A 675 4.13 -19.47 34.44
C ASP A 675 3.61 -19.57 35.87
N PRO A 676 2.61 -20.42 36.14
CA PRO A 676 2.05 -20.57 37.49
C PRO A 676 3.01 -21.32 38.44
N HIS A 677 3.94 -22.13 37.93
CA HIS A 677 4.88 -22.90 38.74
C HIS A 677 6.03 -22.05 39.29
N LYS A 678 6.52 -21.12 38.44
CA LYS A 678 7.58 -20.18 38.80
C LYS A 678 7.05 -18.82 39.25
N THR A 679 5.74 -18.59 39.13
CA THR A 679 5.04 -17.35 39.50
C THR A 679 5.60 -16.10 38.79
N ASN A 680 5.92 -16.22 37.52
CA ASN A 680 6.50 -15.13 36.72
C ASN A 680 5.89 -15.04 35.32
N LEU A 681 6.09 -13.90 34.69
CA LEU A 681 5.75 -13.66 33.28
C LEU A 681 6.88 -14.24 32.40
N ASN A 682 6.54 -15.12 31.45
CA ASN A 682 7.49 -15.62 30.49
C ASN A 682 7.54 -14.78 29.21
N ALA A 683 6.39 -14.33 28.75
CA ALA A 683 6.29 -13.43 27.60
C ALA A 683 5.01 -12.59 27.67
N GLY A 684 5.02 -11.45 27.06
CA GLY A 684 3.82 -10.64 26.89
C GLY A 684 4.09 -9.32 26.21
N PHE A 685 3.03 -8.74 25.68
CA PHE A 685 3.06 -7.38 25.15
C PHE A 685 1.77 -6.64 25.49
N VAL A 686 1.88 -5.33 25.55
CA VAL A 686 0.74 -4.40 25.65
C VAL A 686 0.96 -3.29 24.64
N GLU A 687 -0.03 -3.10 23.78
CA GLU A 687 -0.04 -2.02 22.80
C GLU A 687 -1.31 -1.18 22.97
N GLY A 688 -1.15 0.11 23.10
CA GLY A 688 -2.23 1.09 23.11
C GLY A 688 -2.13 2.03 21.91
N SER A 689 -3.24 2.32 21.26
CA SER A 689 -3.33 3.29 20.18
C SER A 689 -4.47 4.26 20.42
N TYR A 690 -4.22 5.54 20.16
CA TYR A 690 -5.24 6.58 20.25
C TYR A 690 -5.17 7.48 19.02
N ARG A 691 -6.33 7.76 18.42
CA ARG A 691 -6.49 8.68 17.30
C ARG A 691 -7.38 9.84 17.70
N THR A 692 -6.97 11.05 17.36
CA THR A 692 -7.80 12.25 17.56
C THR A 692 -8.67 12.54 16.33
N ASP A 693 -9.72 13.36 16.51
CA ASP A 693 -10.63 13.74 15.42
C ASP A 693 -9.93 14.59 14.34
N ASP A 694 -8.88 15.32 14.71
CA ASP A 694 -8.05 16.14 13.82
C ASP A 694 -6.91 15.36 13.13
N GLY A 695 -6.90 14.03 13.27
CA GLY A 695 -5.97 13.12 12.61
C GLY A 695 -4.66 12.87 13.36
N GLY A 696 -4.56 13.28 14.63
CA GLY A 696 -3.45 12.90 15.49
C GLY A 696 -3.44 11.41 15.80
N ILE A 697 -2.23 10.84 15.94
CA ILE A 697 -1.99 9.42 16.21
C ILE A 697 -1.01 9.30 17.36
N PHE A 698 -1.32 8.45 18.33
CA PHE A 698 -0.45 8.14 19.47
C PHE A 698 -0.44 6.64 19.69
N ASN A 699 0.73 6.04 19.74
CA ASN A 699 0.90 4.62 20.03
C ASN A 699 1.90 4.47 21.17
N LEU A 700 1.61 3.53 22.07
CA LEU A 700 2.51 3.11 23.14
C LEU A 700 2.56 1.60 23.14
N GLY A 701 3.75 1.04 23.25
CA GLY A 701 3.98 -0.39 23.31
C GLY A 701 4.95 -0.76 24.42
N TYR A 702 4.75 -1.94 24.96
CA TYR A 702 5.69 -2.61 25.84
C TYR A 702 5.70 -4.09 25.50
N ALA A 703 6.86 -4.67 25.31
CA ALA A 703 7.06 -6.07 25.05
C ALA A 703 8.11 -6.66 26.00
N TYR A 704 7.83 -7.84 26.49
CA TYR A 704 8.71 -8.60 27.37
C TYR A 704 8.78 -10.06 26.91
N ARG A 705 9.98 -10.60 26.84
CA ARG A 705 10.25 -12.02 26.65
C ARG A 705 11.43 -12.42 27.52
N ARG A 706 11.21 -13.42 28.34
CA ARG A 706 12.27 -13.99 29.17
C ARG A 706 13.25 -14.79 28.34
N SER A 707 14.51 -14.80 28.72
CA SER A 707 15.52 -15.69 28.16
C SER A 707 15.06 -17.16 28.28
N ALA A 708 15.03 -17.86 27.17
CA ALA A 708 14.81 -19.31 27.13
C ALA A 708 16.17 -20.02 27.07
N THR A 709 16.38 -20.94 28.02
CA THR A 709 17.65 -21.66 28.16
C THR A 709 17.66 -22.98 27.36
N THR A 710 16.83 -23.12 26.37
CA THR A 710 16.76 -24.28 25.51
C THR A 710 17.37 -23.99 24.14
N VAL A 711 18.50 -24.60 23.86
CA VAL A 711 19.13 -24.82 22.56
C VAL A 711 19.71 -23.63 21.80
N ILE A 712 18.99 -22.58 21.65
CA ILE A 712 19.53 -21.27 21.24
C ILE A 712 19.26 -20.35 22.43
N THR A 713 20.29 -19.81 23.01
CA THR A 713 20.16 -18.83 24.09
C THR A 713 19.48 -17.59 23.51
N GLN A 714 18.15 -17.58 23.54
CA GLN A 714 17.41 -16.37 23.21
C GLN A 714 17.59 -15.41 24.37
N PRO A 715 18.24 -14.26 24.17
CA PRO A 715 18.42 -13.29 25.23
C PRO A 715 17.07 -12.79 25.74
N GLN A 716 17.04 -12.36 26.99
CA GLN A 716 15.88 -11.65 27.51
C GLN A 716 15.65 -10.41 26.63
N THR A 717 14.40 -10.12 26.34
CA THR A 717 14.01 -8.94 25.59
C THR A 717 13.02 -8.16 26.43
N GLU A 718 13.33 -6.90 26.71
CA GLU A 718 12.43 -5.99 27.38
C GLU A 718 12.48 -4.64 26.66
N GLU A 719 11.41 -4.31 25.96
CA GLU A 719 11.34 -3.16 25.05
C GLU A 719 10.13 -2.29 25.35
N ALA A 720 10.32 -0.98 25.24
CA ALA A 720 9.25 0.01 25.24
C ALA A 720 9.26 0.78 23.93
N SER A 721 8.11 0.95 23.31
CA SER A 721 7.96 1.74 22.10
C SER A 721 6.95 2.86 22.27
N ALA A 722 7.21 3.99 21.63
CA ALA A 722 6.30 5.11 21.55
C ALA A 722 6.36 5.70 20.15
N SER A 723 5.22 5.96 19.54
CA SER A 723 5.18 6.67 18.25
C SER A 723 3.95 7.58 18.18
N GLY A 724 4.06 8.64 17.39
CA GLY A 724 2.96 9.54 17.21
C GLY A 724 3.15 10.54 16.08
N TYR A 725 2.02 11.02 15.62
CA TYR A 725 1.87 12.11 14.67
C TYR A 725 0.87 13.10 15.28
N LEU A 726 1.29 14.34 15.46
CA LEU A 726 0.50 15.36 16.13
C LEU A 726 0.38 16.61 15.26
N PRO A 727 -0.80 16.90 14.70
CA PRO A 727 -1.11 18.21 14.15
C PRO A 727 -1.08 19.26 15.27
N LEU A 728 -0.30 20.34 15.11
CA LEU A 728 -0.22 21.44 16.06
C LEU A 728 -1.24 22.53 15.73
N ASP A 729 -1.43 22.78 14.44
CA ASP A 729 -2.40 23.69 13.86
C ASP A 729 -2.78 23.20 12.46
N ASN A 730 -3.37 24.06 11.63
CA ASN A 730 -3.78 23.68 10.29
C ASN A 730 -2.59 23.32 9.36
N ASN A 731 -1.40 23.85 9.62
CA ASN A 731 -0.25 23.76 8.73
C ASN A 731 0.89 22.92 9.32
N TRP A 732 1.16 23.06 10.62
CA TRP A 732 2.29 22.39 11.27
C TRP A 732 1.89 21.08 11.92
N SER A 733 2.71 20.06 11.70
CA SER A 733 2.63 18.79 12.41
C SER A 733 4.00 18.35 12.88
N ILE A 734 4.05 17.65 14.00
CA ILE A 734 5.26 16.98 14.47
C ILE A 734 5.02 15.48 14.51
N PHE A 735 6.07 14.72 14.30
CA PHE A 735 6.01 13.28 14.41
C PHE A 735 7.28 12.73 15.05
N ALA A 736 7.12 11.67 15.80
CA ALA A 736 8.24 11.02 16.47
C ALA A 736 7.93 9.53 16.67
N ALA A 737 8.98 8.72 16.69
CA ALA A 737 8.92 7.33 17.09
C ALA A 737 10.20 6.94 17.82
N MET A 738 10.09 6.01 18.77
CA MET A 738 11.23 5.50 19.52
C MET A 738 10.97 4.05 19.92
N ASN A 739 11.98 3.21 19.71
CA ASN A 739 12.08 1.86 20.26
C ASN A 739 13.24 1.83 21.25
N TYR A 740 12.96 1.52 22.51
CA TYR A 740 13.90 1.56 23.61
C TYR A 740 14.08 0.17 24.22
N SER A 741 15.31 -0.36 24.22
CA SER A 741 15.67 -1.55 25.00
C SER A 741 15.84 -1.17 26.47
N ILE A 742 14.99 -1.72 27.32
CA ILE A 742 15.07 -1.52 28.78
C ILE A 742 16.21 -2.36 29.33
N GLU A 743 16.41 -3.55 28.80
CA GLU A 743 17.50 -4.45 29.21
C GLU A 743 18.88 -3.81 28.99
N ASP A 744 19.11 -3.25 27.80
CA ASP A 744 20.38 -2.62 27.43
C ASP A 744 20.45 -1.13 27.81
N ASN A 745 19.35 -0.56 28.28
CA ASN A 745 19.23 0.85 28.70
C ASN A 745 19.62 1.84 27.59
N LEU A 746 19.13 1.61 26.35
CA LEU A 746 19.42 2.46 25.21
C LEU A 746 18.26 2.51 24.20
N SER A 747 18.23 3.55 23.36
CA SER A 747 17.31 3.64 22.24
C SER A 747 17.88 2.86 21.05
N VAL A 748 17.17 1.82 20.60
CA VAL A 748 17.55 0.98 19.46
C VAL A 748 17.37 1.76 18.16
N GLU A 749 16.24 2.44 18.05
CA GLU A 749 15.90 3.26 16.90
C GLU A 749 15.03 4.43 17.35
N ASP A 750 15.30 5.62 16.89
CA ASP A 750 14.47 6.77 17.14
C ASP A 750 14.38 7.71 15.92
N MET A 751 13.20 8.27 15.76
CA MET A 751 12.86 9.20 14.70
C MET A 751 12.20 10.45 15.28
N VAL A 752 12.56 11.61 14.77
CA VAL A 752 11.86 12.86 15.05
C VAL A 752 11.78 13.69 13.76
N GLY A 753 10.64 14.30 13.53
CA GLY A 753 10.46 15.13 12.36
C GLY A 753 9.35 16.16 12.51
N VAL A 754 9.35 17.05 11.54
CA VAL A 754 8.35 18.11 11.39
C VAL A 754 7.77 18.10 9.99
N GLU A 755 6.51 18.43 9.89
CA GLU A 755 5.81 18.62 8.63
C GLU A 755 5.22 20.04 8.63
N TYR A 756 5.42 20.75 7.52
CA TYR A 756 4.68 21.94 7.20
C TYR A 756 3.89 21.71 5.93
N ASP A 757 2.57 21.72 6.05
CA ASP A 757 1.61 21.38 5.01
C ASP A 757 0.72 22.58 4.70
N THR A 758 0.73 23.03 3.44
CA THR A 758 -0.13 24.09 2.92
C THR A 758 -1.08 23.54 1.87
N CYS A 759 -1.98 24.38 1.38
CA CYS A 759 -2.81 23.99 0.24
C CYS A 759 -2.01 23.74 -1.04
N CYS A 760 -0.83 24.36 -1.16
CA CYS A 760 -0.03 24.37 -2.37
C CYS A 760 1.14 23.39 -2.35
N TRP A 761 1.74 23.13 -1.18
CA TRP A 761 2.94 22.31 -1.04
C TRP A 761 3.10 21.75 0.37
N THR A 762 3.88 20.69 0.47
CA THR A 762 4.23 20.06 1.76
C THR A 762 5.74 19.94 1.88
N VAL A 763 6.30 20.29 3.03
CA VAL A 763 7.69 20.02 3.39
C VAL A 763 7.73 19.14 4.62
N ARG A 764 8.57 18.11 4.58
CA ARG A 764 8.90 17.26 5.73
C ARG A 764 10.39 17.23 5.94
N MET A 765 10.80 17.31 7.18
CA MET A 765 12.18 17.09 7.60
C MET A 765 12.20 16.04 8.69
N LEU A 766 13.07 15.06 8.55
CA LEU A 766 13.18 13.90 9.42
C LEU A 766 14.64 13.71 9.83
N GLN A 767 14.89 13.46 11.11
CA GLN A 767 16.10 12.85 11.60
C GLN A 767 15.77 11.44 12.11
N LEU A 768 16.48 10.44 11.61
CA LEU A 768 16.42 9.04 12.02
C LEU A 768 17.78 8.65 12.61
N ARG A 769 17.75 7.98 13.75
CA ARG A 769 18.93 7.39 14.39
C ARG A 769 18.66 5.93 14.67
N TYR A 770 19.59 5.08 14.31
CA TYR A 770 19.48 3.64 14.49
C TYR A 770 20.86 3.00 14.61
N TYR A 771 20.90 1.79 15.17
CA TYR A 771 22.11 1.00 15.12
C TYR A 771 22.12 0.18 13.82
N ASN A 772 23.24 0.22 13.13
CA ASN A 772 23.42 -0.51 11.89
C ASN A 772 23.82 -1.95 12.20
N ASN A 773 22.83 -2.77 12.54
CA ASN A 773 23.04 -4.18 12.82
C ASN A 773 22.43 -5.05 11.73
N VAL A 774 23.24 -5.94 11.18
CA VAL A 774 22.84 -6.89 10.13
C VAL A 774 21.96 -8.02 10.70
N SER A 775 22.10 -8.34 11.98
CA SER A 775 21.64 -9.61 12.50
C SER A 775 20.12 -9.73 12.71
N GLY A 776 19.31 -8.67 12.52
CA GLY A 776 17.87 -8.76 12.88
C GLY A 776 17.59 -9.27 14.31
N GLN A 777 18.65 -9.69 15.00
CA GLN A 777 18.69 -9.91 16.43
C GLN A 777 18.88 -8.57 17.13
N ILE A 778 18.53 -8.53 18.38
CA ILE A 778 18.85 -7.38 19.24
C ILE A 778 20.36 -7.14 19.10
N PRO A 779 20.80 -5.92 18.75
CA PRO A 779 22.21 -5.64 18.61
C PRO A 779 22.96 -6.08 19.87
N ASP A 780 24.09 -6.74 19.71
CA ASP A 780 24.99 -6.94 20.83
C ASP A 780 25.63 -5.60 21.22
N PHE A 781 24.97 -4.88 22.09
CA PHE A 781 25.42 -3.55 22.57
C PHE A 781 26.71 -3.62 23.41
N SER A 782 27.23 -4.82 23.70
CA SER A 782 28.56 -4.99 24.28
C SER A 782 29.68 -4.89 23.22
N ASN A 783 29.34 -4.99 21.94
CA ASN A 783 30.29 -4.84 20.83
C ASN A 783 30.70 -3.35 20.69
N PRO A 784 31.97 -3.01 20.92
CA PRO A 784 32.45 -1.61 20.83
C PRO A 784 32.45 -1.06 19.38
N ASP A 785 32.33 -1.91 18.38
CA ASP A 785 32.34 -1.55 16.96
C ASP A 785 30.93 -1.25 16.43
N LEU A 786 29.89 -1.38 17.29
CA LEU A 786 28.53 -1.07 16.93
C LEU A 786 28.30 0.44 16.89
N GLU A 787 28.33 1.03 15.72
CA GLU A 787 28.13 2.45 15.52
C GLU A 787 26.64 2.81 15.36
N ARG A 788 26.26 3.94 15.97
CA ARG A 788 24.93 4.52 15.83
C ARG A 788 24.90 5.47 14.64
N GLU A 789 24.14 5.12 13.62
CA GLU A 789 23.96 5.95 12.43
C GLU A 789 22.91 7.04 12.63
N THR A 790 23.12 8.16 11.96
CA THR A 790 22.21 9.30 11.93
C THR A 790 21.97 9.71 10.48
N THR A 791 20.71 9.65 10.06
CA THR A 791 20.28 10.08 8.74
C THR A 791 19.35 11.29 8.86
N VAL A 792 19.61 12.32 8.05
CA VAL A 792 18.70 13.45 7.89
C VAL A 792 18.11 13.41 6.50
N GLN A 793 16.78 13.39 6.43
CA GLN A 793 16.06 13.35 5.16
C GLN A 793 15.16 14.58 5.02
N PHE A 794 14.97 14.97 3.77
CA PHE A 794 14.13 16.10 3.40
C PHE A 794 13.19 15.69 2.27
N GLN A 795 11.89 16.03 2.43
CA GLN A 795 10.87 15.81 1.42
C GLN A 795 10.20 17.13 1.07
N PHE A 796 10.01 17.36 -0.21
CA PHE A 796 9.25 18.48 -0.73
C PHE A 796 8.27 17.99 -1.78
N LEU A 797 6.98 18.30 -1.58
CA LEU A 797 5.88 17.90 -2.44
C LEU A 797 5.16 19.15 -2.93
N LEU A 798 5.00 19.28 -4.23
CA LEU A 798 4.08 20.25 -4.85
C LEU A 798 2.75 19.55 -5.08
N LYS A 799 1.70 20.02 -4.42
CA LYS A 799 0.38 19.38 -4.53
C LYS A 799 -0.11 19.45 -5.97
N GLY A 800 -0.58 18.30 -6.48
CA GLY A 800 -1.00 18.12 -7.86
C GLY A 800 0.12 17.84 -8.88
N MET A 801 1.38 18.15 -8.57
CA MET A 801 2.52 17.88 -9.46
C MET A 801 3.42 16.72 -9.02
N GLY A 802 3.45 16.40 -7.71
CA GLY A 802 4.39 15.46 -7.12
C GLY A 802 5.60 16.14 -6.48
N GLY A 803 6.63 15.38 -6.14
CA GLY A 803 7.79 15.91 -5.42
C GLY A 803 8.89 14.90 -5.25
N PHE A 804 9.85 15.20 -4.41
CA PHE A 804 11.00 14.35 -4.10
C PHE A 804 11.05 14.00 -2.60
N GLY A 805 11.77 12.94 -2.26
CA GLY A 805 11.96 12.47 -0.88
C GLY A 805 10.87 11.52 -0.36
N ASN A 806 10.29 10.69 -1.19
CA ASN A 806 9.23 9.73 -0.80
C ASN A 806 9.64 8.74 0.30
N ARG A 807 10.95 8.56 0.55
CA ARG A 807 11.47 7.72 1.63
C ARG A 807 10.91 8.11 3.00
N ILE A 808 10.68 9.42 3.27
CA ILE A 808 10.13 9.87 4.56
C ILE A 808 8.76 9.30 4.81
N THR A 809 7.88 9.32 3.82
CA THR A 809 6.53 8.75 3.94
C THR A 809 6.58 7.26 4.29
N ASN A 810 7.46 6.49 3.64
CA ASN A 810 7.63 5.06 3.92
C ASN A 810 8.17 4.82 5.35
N ILE A 811 9.13 5.61 5.80
CA ILE A 811 9.65 5.53 7.17
C ILE A 811 8.53 5.83 8.18
N MET A 812 7.75 6.87 7.96
CA MET A 812 6.62 7.22 8.84
C MET A 812 5.56 6.11 8.88
N GLN A 813 5.23 5.50 7.75
CA GLN A 813 4.29 4.38 7.67
C GLN A 813 4.78 3.15 8.43
N ASN A 814 6.07 2.88 8.39
CA ASN A 814 6.68 1.74 9.09
C ASN A 814 6.80 1.97 10.59
N MET A 815 7.15 3.19 11.02
CA MET A 815 7.43 3.50 12.42
C MET A 815 6.22 4.04 13.19
N ILE A 816 5.24 4.66 12.52
CA ILE A 816 4.03 5.19 13.15
C ILE A 816 2.83 4.35 12.75
N ARG A 817 2.45 3.40 13.57
CA ARG A 817 1.33 2.51 13.30
C ARG A 817 0.04 3.29 13.06
N GLY A 818 -0.58 3.02 11.90
CA GLY A 818 -1.83 3.67 11.49
C GLY A 818 -1.64 5.05 10.87
N PHE A 819 -0.42 5.43 10.56
CA PHE A 819 -0.16 6.54 9.67
C PHE A 819 -0.37 6.05 8.23
N ASP A 820 -1.45 6.52 7.61
CA ASP A 820 -1.69 6.31 6.19
C ASP A 820 -1.01 7.46 5.44
N GLY A 821 0.05 7.15 4.70
CA GLY A 821 0.69 8.16 3.84
C GLY A 821 -0.38 8.77 2.93
N ARG A 822 -0.63 10.05 3.08
CA ARG A 822 -1.51 10.75 2.15
C ARG A 822 -0.75 10.95 0.87
N ASP A 823 -1.14 10.25 -0.17
CA ASP A 823 -0.71 10.55 -1.52
C ASP A 823 -1.42 11.85 -1.95
N TYR A 824 -0.66 12.90 -2.08
CA TYR A 824 -1.14 14.19 -2.59
C TYR A 824 -1.11 14.20 -4.12
#